data_42affff89145f8b85d576f8287dcd749
#
_entry.id   42affff89145f8b85d576f8287dcd749
#
_cell.length_a   1.000
_cell.length_b   1.000
_cell.length_c   1.000
_cell.angle_alpha   90.00
_cell.angle_beta   90.00
_cell.angle_gamma   90.00
#
_symmetry.space_group_name_H-M   'P 1'
#
loop_
_entity.id
_entity.type
_entity.pdbx_description
1 polymer ?
#
loop_
_entity_poly.entity_id
_entity_poly.type
_entity_poly.pdbx_seq_one_letter_code
_entity_poly.pdbx_strand_id
1 'polypeptide(L)'
;MAALMAATTVSTTHAQTANMKDRALWGSIAVAPSSGSINLGDYQNANNKLLLTWRMLPGDDENTGFDLYRTIGTGNESQVNSKLVFTGGAHYETTPIYATSYTETSSTVLSGNYDVTYRLTLTGSNETIGTYTIKKEQIKNKLPYISIPLQPTDDCSNYPDEFKYRANDCSVGDLDGDGQMEIVVKRLLTVYNSAGEITGTTESAADTDSRARHIALFDAYKLDGTFLWRVKSGPNIIAGNSINFAVADLDGDGCAEVITKTSEGTVFGDGYEIPDTDGDGKTDYRSVWPAGHYQGDGTKGYGGPEFFSVIDGRTGRELARANFITRGAEGEGPAELAKNWYQNDWKWDPRTSKYQWKLACSLRLGVAQFTGKGMQVFLGRGVYGRTVVEGWEYTPNTPTSEFYVFGKVKSPEEKQFEGTLTRLWYLDTDDAGGTDVNKDGKTFKAYAGQGNHAFNVADLDGDGLDEVMYGSCAWDNDGTGLWSTGLGHGDANHVGVFQWGYEGLQVYHCLENGKTEVALHDGKTGKTIWSVVSASDNDQGRCMVADVDPKSPGCEFWKYGNELYTQNGTALMSSDGTTRAKESSANAGIWFDGYLNRQMINEGIINSYSHGRTFTMYRYDISFNNSTKSNPGWYGDMLGDWREEVILPSSDKLTDLKVFSTWYPTEHRIPWLMTDHTYYMQCIHEQVGYNQPTNVGYYLGSDYTSDAEIWAAAKAADKAREPIFSGISAALNDKGKMINDKFIYNLQGQRVAKTTKGLYIINGRMVYVK
;
A
#
# COMPACT_ATOMS: atom_id res chain seq x y z
N MET A 1 5.94 -36.04 30.55
CA MET A 1 6.08 -35.32 29.28
C MET A 1 5.03 -34.23 29.27
N ALA A 2 5.41 -33.00 29.59
CA ALA A 2 4.54 -31.85 29.51
C ALA A 2 4.77 -31.21 28.14
N ALA A 3 3.80 -31.30 27.24
CA ALA A 3 3.80 -30.56 26.00
C ALA A 3 3.45 -29.12 26.32
N LEU A 4 4.40 -28.23 26.12
CA LEU A 4 4.20 -26.80 26.14
C LEU A 4 3.40 -26.43 24.87
N MET A 5 2.09 -26.28 24.98
CA MET A 5 1.31 -25.59 23.94
C MET A 5 1.64 -24.12 24.07
N ALA A 6 2.40 -23.61 23.14
CA ALA A 6 2.50 -22.18 22.90
C ALA A 6 1.11 -21.69 22.53
N ALA A 7 0.49 -20.88 23.39
CA ALA A 7 -0.70 -20.14 23.04
C ALA A 7 -0.28 -19.06 22.07
N THR A 8 -0.53 -19.26 20.79
CA THR A 8 -0.48 -18.18 19.81
C THR A 8 -1.62 -17.22 20.15
N THR A 9 -1.28 -16.11 20.77
CA THR A 9 -2.18 -14.98 20.86
C THR A 9 -2.29 -14.41 19.44
N VAL A 10 -3.39 -14.70 18.76
CA VAL A 10 -3.72 -14.03 17.51
C VAL A 10 -3.94 -12.56 17.86
N SER A 11 -2.94 -11.74 17.60
CA SER A 11 -3.05 -10.28 17.57
C SER A 11 -3.67 -9.91 16.24
N THR A 12 -4.75 -9.21 16.24
CA THR A 12 -5.69 -9.19 15.12
C THR A 12 -5.67 -7.90 14.28
N THR A 13 -4.93 -6.87 14.65
CA THR A 13 -5.10 -5.58 13.96
C THR A 13 -3.94 -5.11 13.11
N HIS A 14 -2.78 -5.57 13.37
CA HIS A 14 -1.58 -5.29 12.60
C HIS A 14 -0.74 -6.55 12.60
N ALA A 15 -1.33 -7.66 12.14
CA ALA A 15 -0.71 -8.97 12.30
C ALA A 15 0.74 -8.96 11.84
N GLN A 16 1.01 -8.34 10.71
CA GLN A 16 2.36 -8.24 10.17
C GLN A 16 3.26 -7.29 10.98
N THR A 17 2.81 -6.05 11.26
CA THR A 17 3.62 -5.06 11.98
C THR A 17 3.70 -5.32 13.49
N ALA A 18 2.64 -5.82 14.11
CA ALA A 18 2.59 -6.08 15.55
C ALA A 18 3.49 -7.26 15.99
N ASN A 19 3.71 -8.21 15.11
CA ASN A 19 4.58 -9.37 15.39
C ASN A 19 6.04 -9.14 14.98
N MET A 20 6.34 -8.08 14.25
CA MET A 20 7.70 -7.76 13.86
C MET A 20 8.55 -7.45 15.08
N LYS A 21 9.68 -8.13 15.20
CA LYS A 21 10.70 -7.89 16.25
C LYS A 21 11.92 -7.19 15.70
N ASP A 22 12.19 -7.37 14.42
CA ASP A 22 13.30 -6.72 13.74
C ASP A 22 13.06 -5.22 13.63
N ARG A 23 14.08 -4.45 13.99
CA ARG A 23 14.03 -2.98 13.99
C ARG A 23 14.40 -2.38 12.66
N ALA A 24 14.58 -3.19 11.62
CA ALA A 24 15.02 -2.75 10.29
C ALA A 24 16.20 -1.77 10.36
N LEU A 25 17.24 -2.12 11.15
CA LEU A 25 18.43 -1.29 11.24
C LEU A 25 18.99 -1.02 9.83
N TRP A 26 19.16 0.22 9.48
CA TRP A 26 19.53 0.66 8.16
C TRP A 26 20.60 1.74 8.16
N GLY A 27 21.31 1.92 7.06
CA GLY A 27 22.33 2.94 6.96
C GLY A 27 22.33 3.68 5.63
N SER A 28 22.20 5.00 5.67
CA SER A 28 22.20 5.89 4.51
C SER A 28 23.38 6.85 4.53
N ILE A 29 24.08 6.95 3.39
CA ILE A 29 25.22 7.84 3.25
C ILE A 29 24.76 9.24 2.81
N ALA A 30 25.24 10.26 3.49
CA ALA A 30 24.96 11.63 3.14
C ALA A 30 25.59 12.01 1.80
N VAL A 31 24.84 12.68 0.96
CA VAL A 31 25.29 13.23 -0.33
C VAL A 31 25.22 14.75 -0.31
N ALA A 32 26.15 15.39 -0.99
CA ALA A 32 26.12 16.84 -1.15
C ALA A 32 24.87 17.24 -1.93
N PRO A 33 24.12 18.24 -1.45
CA PRO A 33 23.02 18.81 -2.24
C PRO A 33 23.57 19.32 -3.57
N SER A 34 22.88 18.95 -4.63
CA SER A 34 23.24 19.41 -5.96
C SER A 34 22.72 20.84 -6.17
N SER A 35 23.60 21.81 -6.24
CA SER A 35 23.39 23.22 -6.64
C SER A 35 21.93 23.72 -6.52
N GLY A 36 21.67 24.53 -5.57
CA GLY A 36 20.37 25.10 -5.22
C GLY A 36 20.28 25.08 -3.70
N SER A 37 20.20 26.22 -3.12
CA SER A 37 20.29 26.50 -1.69
C SER A 37 19.32 25.63 -0.88
N ILE A 38 19.79 24.52 -0.38
CA ILE A 38 19.18 23.92 0.80
C ILE A 38 19.79 24.64 1.97
N ASN A 39 19.06 25.56 2.53
CA ASN A 39 19.42 26.18 3.80
C ASN A 39 18.98 25.29 4.98
N LEU A 40 19.21 24.00 4.88
CA LEU A 40 19.03 23.08 5.99
C LEU A 40 20.30 23.12 6.85
N GLY A 41 20.52 24.23 7.53
CA GLY A 41 21.51 24.42 8.58
C GLY A 41 22.81 23.61 8.46
N ASP A 42 23.04 22.71 9.38
CA ASP A 42 24.26 21.91 9.48
C ASP A 42 24.47 20.85 8.39
N TYR A 43 23.51 20.65 7.48
CA TYR A 43 23.64 19.67 6.38
C TYR A 43 24.42 20.15 5.17
N GLN A 44 24.77 21.42 5.12
CA GLN A 44 25.63 21.96 4.06
C GLN A 44 26.99 21.25 3.98
N ASN A 45 27.40 20.57 5.06
CA ASN A 45 28.61 19.73 5.12
C ASN A 45 28.30 18.23 5.14
N ALA A 46 27.25 17.79 4.49
CA ALA A 46 26.79 16.41 4.45
C ALA A 46 27.81 15.38 3.91
N ASN A 47 28.94 15.83 3.38
CA ASN A 47 29.88 15.04 2.59
C ASN A 47 30.55 13.87 3.32
N ASN A 48 30.45 13.76 4.64
CA ASN A 48 31.14 12.73 5.42
C ASN A 48 30.30 12.28 6.61
N LYS A 49 29.06 11.88 6.39
CA LYS A 49 28.19 11.34 7.44
C LYS A 49 27.47 10.10 6.92
N LEU A 50 27.24 9.16 7.81
CA LEU A 50 26.40 8.00 7.61
C LEU A 50 25.30 8.06 8.68
N LEU A 51 24.06 8.09 8.27
CA LEU A 51 22.93 7.99 9.18
C LEU A 51 22.52 6.52 9.32
N LEU A 52 22.42 6.05 10.55
CA LEU A 52 21.82 4.77 10.90
C LEU A 52 20.45 5.06 11.50
N THR A 53 19.44 4.30 11.10
CA THR A 53 18.05 4.46 11.50
C THR A 53 17.43 3.14 11.91
N TRP A 54 16.33 3.16 12.66
CA TRP A 54 15.60 1.97 13.10
C TRP A 54 14.18 2.29 13.54
N ARG A 55 13.32 1.27 13.61
CA ARG A 55 11.90 1.37 13.93
C ARG A 55 11.63 1.59 15.41
N MET A 56 10.61 2.41 15.67
CA MET A 56 9.89 2.44 16.95
C MET A 56 8.64 1.57 16.82
N LEU A 57 8.59 0.48 17.58
CA LEU A 57 7.47 -0.46 17.54
C LEU A 57 6.36 -0.07 18.53
N PRO A 58 5.12 -0.59 18.39
CA PRO A 58 3.99 -0.21 19.25
C PRO A 58 4.18 -0.40 20.76
N GLY A 59 5.06 -1.34 21.13
CA GLY A 59 5.41 -1.60 22.54
C GLY A 59 6.44 -0.65 23.14
N ASP A 60 6.99 0.27 22.36
CA ASP A 60 7.98 1.23 22.84
C ASP A 60 7.32 2.46 23.46
N ASP A 61 8.14 3.21 24.16
CA ASP A 61 7.78 4.50 24.73
C ASP A 61 8.95 5.50 24.61
N GLU A 62 8.76 6.69 25.13
CA GLU A 62 9.77 7.75 25.15
C GLU A 62 11.06 7.38 25.91
N ASN A 63 11.01 6.36 26.78
CA ASN A 63 12.13 5.91 27.59
C ASN A 63 12.83 4.68 27.00
N THR A 64 12.34 4.12 25.90
CA THR A 64 12.98 2.99 25.24
C THR A 64 14.33 3.42 24.68
N GLY A 65 15.40 2.85 25.24
CA GLY A 65 16.78 3.16 24.87
C GLY A 65 17.42 2.04 24.07
N PHE A 66 18.36 2.42 23.21
CA PHE A 66 19.06 1.49 22.32
C PHE A 66 20.57 1.53 22.55
N ASP A 67 21.21 0.38 22.34
CA ASP A 67 22.68 0.26 22.29
C ASP A 67 23.08 -0.22 20.88
N LEU A 68 24.04 0.50 20.30
CA LEU A 68 24.53 0.25 18.96
C LEU A 68 25.96 -0.24 18.99
N TYR A 69 26.22 -1.32 18.28
CA TYR A 69 27.53 -1.95 18.12
C TYR A 69 27.99 -1.89 16.67
N ARG A 70 29.32 -1.89 16.48
CA ARG A 70 29.94 -1.76 15.17
C ARG A 70 31.12 -2.71 15.01
N THR A 71 31.20 -3.38 13.86
CA THR A 71 32.35 -4.17 13.40
C THR A 71 32.86 -3.60 12.07
N ILE A 72 34.12 -3.20 12.02
CA ILE A 72 34.78 -2.67 10.81
C ILE A 72 35.57 -3.79 10.15
N GLY A 73 35.19 -4.20 8.94
CA GLY A 73 35.80 -5.33 8.23
C GLY A 73 35.74 -6.61 9.06
N THR A 74 36.91 -7.21 9.31
CA THR A 74 37.08 -8.41 10.15
C THR A 74 37.56 -8.09 11.58
N GLY A 75 37.44 -6.84 12.02
CA GLY A 75 37.84 -6.40 13.35
C GLY A 75 36.91 -6.88 14.46
N ASN A 76 37.24 -6.51 15.69
CA ASN A 76 36.37 -6.79 16.84
C ASN A 76 35.16 -5.84 16.86
N GLU A 77 34.05 -6.33 17.38
CA GLU A 77 32.87 -5.52 17.66
C GLU A 77 33.19 -4.50 18.78
N SER A 78 32.67 -3.29 18.65
CA SER A 78 32.76 -2.22 19.65
C SER A 78 31.43 -1.49 19.77
N GLN A 79 31.04 -1.14 20.99
CA GLN A 79 29.85 -0.34 21.25
C GLN A 79 30.13 1.13 20.89
N VAL A 80 29.29 1.73 20.03
CA VAL A 80 29.51 3.09 19.52
C VAL A 80 28.94 4.16 20.43
N ASN A 81 27.94 3.85 21.26
CA ASN A 81 27.34 4.77 22.24
C ASN A 81 27.97 4.64 23.65
N SER A 82 29.19 4.13 23.75
CA SER A 82 29.94 4.14 24.98
C SER A 82 30.78 5.43 25.13
N LYS A 83 30.73 6.07 26.29
CA LYS A 83 31.47 7.30 26.61
C LYS A 83 32.52 7.03 27.68
N LEU A 84 33.74 7.48 27.42
CA LEU A 84 34.78 7.43 28.41
C LEU A 84 34.52 8.47 29.54
N VAL A 85 34.40 8.00 30.76
CA VAL A 85 34.14 8.84 31.96
C VAL A 85 35.33 8.81 32.87
N PHE A 86 35.76 9.98 33.38
CA PHE A 86 36.89 10.18 34.27
C PHE A 86 36.41 10.60 35.67
N THR A 87 35.78 9.71 36.41
CA THR A 87 35.37 9.91 37.79
C THR A 87 36.03 8.86 38.67
N GLY A 88 37.17 9.23 39.30
CA GLY A 88 37.90 8.29 40.18
C GLY A 88 38.67 7.17 39.47
N GLY A 89 38.79 7.24 38.16
CA GLY A 89 39.42 6.31 37.24
C GLY A 89 38.75 6.36 35.86
N ALA A 90 39.51 6.02 34.82
CA ALA A 90 38.97 5.98 33.48
C ALA A 90 38.12 4.70 33.29
N HIS A 91 36.85 4.83 33.03
CA HIS A 91 35.97 3.71 32.63
C HIS A 91 34.98 4.16 31.54
N TYR A 92 34.43 3.20 30.83
CA TYR A 92 33.40 3.46 29.82
C TYR A 92 32.04 3.26 30.43
N GLU A 93 31.14 4.23 30.25
CA GLU A 93 29.73 4.12 30.58
C GLU A 93 28.92 4.12 29.29
N THR A 94 27.95 3.24 29.21
CA THR A 94 26.98 3.26 28.13
C THR A 94 26.06 4.45 28.30
N THR A 95 25.88 5.19 27.22
CA THR A 95 24.86 6.24 27.14
C THR A 95 23.79 5.76 26.16
N PRO A 96 22.60 5.37 26.62
CA PRO A 96 21.54 4.90 25.75
C PRO A 96 21.20 5.91 24.65
N ILE A 97 20.90 5.42 23.45
CA ILE A 97 20.38 6.23 22.35
C ILE A 97 18.86 6.21 22.47
N TYR A 98 18.27 7.37 22.73
CA TYR A 98 16.81 7.52 22.81
C TYR A 98 16.19 8.02 21.49
N ALA A 99 17.00 8.33 20.48
CA ALA A 99 16.54 8.65 19.13
C ALA A 99 16.31 7.36 18.31
N THR A 100 15.63 7.49 17.17
CA THR A 100 15.48 6.43 16.15
C THR A 100 16.63 6.46 15.14
N SER A 101 17.70 7.20 15.43
CA SER A 101 18.83 7.36 14.53
C SER A 101 20.14 7.61 15.26
N TYR A 102 21.23 7.32 14.58
CA TYR A 102 22.59 7.62 15.01
C TYR A 102 23.43 8.12 13.83
N THR A 103 24.08 9.25 13.99
CA THR A 103 25.00 9.79 12.99
C THR A 103 26.42 9.28 13.22
N GLU A 104 26.91 8.44 12.33
CA GLU A 104 28.29 7.93 12.32
C GLU A 104 29.23 8.97 11.72
N THR A 105 30.28 9.30 12.46
CA THR A 105 31.29 10.30 12.06
C THR A 105 32.72 9.78 12.06
N SER A 106 32.92 8.49 12.32
CA SER A 106 34.25 7.87 12.34
C SER A 106 34.93 7.97 10.96
N SER A 107 36.08 8.62 10.91
CA SER A 107 36.86 8.73 9.67
C SER A 107 37.29 7.37 9.10
N THR A 108 37.51 6.37 9.95
CA THR A 108 37.83 5.01 9.52
C THR A 108 36.65 4.36 8.75
N VAL A 109 35.43 4.51 9.27
CA VAL A 109 34.21 4.06 8.61
C VAL A 109 34.01 4.82 7.30
N LEU A 110 34.00 6.13 7.37
CA LEU A 110 33.70 7.03 6.26
C LEU A 110 34.78 7.03 5.15
N SER A 111 35.92 6.36 5.38
CA SER A 111 36.95 6.16 4.36
C SER A 111 36.48 5.27 3.20
N GLY A 112 35.47 4.42 3.42
CA GLY A 112 34.99 3.44 2.43
C GLY A 112 36.01 2.33 2.10
N ASN A 113 36.93 2.05 3.04
CA ASN A 113 37.92 0.99 2.83
C ASN A 113 37.43 -0.39 3.28
N TYR A 114 36.38 -0.43 4.10
CA TYR A 114 35.86 -1.65 4.71
C TYR A 114 34.34 -1.69 4.62
N ASP A 115 33.78 -2.89 4.51
CA ASP A 115 32.37 -3.11 4.88
C ASP A 115 32.24 -2.90 6.38
N VAL A 116 31.11 -2.34 6.82
CA VAL A 116 30.88 -2.07 8.24
C VAL A 116 29.54 -2.67 8.65
N THR A 117 29.58 -3.57 9.62
CA THR A 117 28.38 -4.19 10.18
C THR A 117 28.00 -3.51 11.48
N TYR A 118 26.73 -3.13 11.59
CA TYR A 118 26.11 -2.63 12.79
C TYR A 118 25.14 -3.62 13.38
N ARG A 119 25.02 -3.65 14.68
CA ARG A 119 24.10 -4.47 15.45
C ARG A 119 23.42 -3.62 16.51
N LEU A 120 22.10 -3.71 16.59
CA LEU A 120 21.26 -2.98 17.53
C LEU A 120 20.71 -3.90 18.61
N THR A 121 20.67 -3.41 19.84
CA THR A 121 20.00 -4.06 20.98
C THR A 121 19.19 -3.02 21.76
N LEU A 122 18.19 -3.47 22.53
CA LEU A 122 17.64 -2.62 23.58
C LEU A 122 18.68 -2.42 24.69
N THR A 123 18.72 -1.23 25.30
CA THR A 123 19.63 -0.94 26.40
C THR A 123 19.46 -1.94 27.54
N GLY A 124 20.58 -2.51 27.96
CA GLY A 124 20.60 -3.55 28.99
C GLY A 124 20.24 -4.96 28.53
N SER A 125 19.97 -5.15 27.23
CA SER A 125 19.77 -6.45 26.60
C SER A 125 20.95 -6.85 25.72
N ASN A 126 21.19 -8.15 25.58
CA ASN A 126 22.15 -8.69 24.62
C ASN A 126 21.45 -9.27 23.36
N GLU A 127 20.12 -9.26 23.35
CA GLU A 127 19.36 -9.74 22.19
C GLU A 127 19.52 -8.80 21.01
N THR A 128 19.94 -9.33 19.87
CA THR A 128 20.00 -8.58 18.61
C THR A 128 18.61 -8.35 18.08
N ILE A 129 18.24 -7.09 17.86
CA ILE A 129 16.95 -6.66 17.34
C ILE A 129 17.06 -5.97 15.99
N GLY A 130 18.24 -5.89 15.41
CA GLY A 130 18.50 -5.39 14.08
C GLY A 130 19.97 -5.52 13.72
N THR A 131 20.26 -5.81 12.48
CA THR A 131 21.61 -5.91 11.95
C THR A 131 21.64 -5.33 10.53
N TYR A 132 22.66 -4.52 10.24
CA TYR A 132 22.86 -3.96 8.90
C TYR A 132 24.34 -3.90 8.54
N THR A 133 24.66 -4.28 7.29
CA THR A 133 26.02 -4.16 6.76
C THR A 133 26.04 -3.19 5.59
N ILE A 134 26.60 -2.00 5.81
CA ILE A 134 26.86 -1.08 4.71
C ILE A 134 28.13 -1.48 3.98
N LYS A 135 28.03 -1.59 2.65
CA LYS A 135 29.15 -1.98 1.80
C LYS A 135 30.12 -0.82 1.59
N LYS A 136 31.41 -1.13 1.54
CA LYS A 136 32.48 -0.13 1.30
C LYS A 136 32.28 0.65 0.01
N GLU A 137 31.77 0.00 -1.04
CA GLU A 137 31.46 0.63 -2.33
C GLU A 137 30.36 1.70 -2.19
N GLN A 138 29.35 1.44 -1.38
CA GLN A 138 28.27 2.37 -1.10
C GLN A 138 28.82 3.62 -0.37
N ILE A 139 29.66 3.42 0.65
CA ILE A 139 30.30 4.52 1.38
C ILE A 139 31.24 5.31 0.45
N LYS A 140 32.11 4.62 -0.26
CA LYS A 140 33.12 5.21 -1.15
C LYS A 140 32.51 6.02 -2.28
N ASN A 141 31.45 5.52 -2.89
CA ASN A 141 30.77 6.14 -4.01
C ASN A 141 29.65 7.08 -3.57
N LYS A 142 29.40 7.20 -2.27
CA LYS A 142 28.33 8.03 -1.68
C LYS A 142 26.97 7.77 -2.33
N LEU A 143 26.55 6.50 -2.33
CA LEU A 143 25.28 6.08 -2.91
C LEU A 143 24.17 6.20 -1.85
N PRO A 144 23.19 7.11 -2.04
CA PRO A 144 22.06 7.28 -1.11
C PRO A 144 20.95 6.26 -1.34
N TYR A 145 21.26 5.12 -1.94
CA TYR A 145 20.33 4.05 -2.25
C TYR A 145 21.04 2.70 -2.21
N ILE A 146 20.25 1.67 -2.09
CA ILE A 146 20.67 0.31 -2.47
C ILE A 146 20.11 -0.03 -3.84
N SER A 147 20.83 -0.90 -4.58
CA SER A 147 20.44 -1.41 -5.88
C SER A 147 20.00 -2.86 -5.75
N ILE A 148 18.80 -3.16 -6.26
CA ILE A 148 18.23 -4.50 -6.34
C ILE A 148 18.23 -4.92 -7.81
N PRO A 149 19.16 -5.78 -8.24
CA PRO A 149 19.25 -6.22 -9.63
C PRO A 149 18.00 -6.97 -10.07
N LEU A 150 17.40 -6.55 -11.17
CA LEU A 150 16.25 -7.24 -11.75
C LEU A 150 16.67 -8.51 -12.48
N GLN A 151 16.00 -9.62 -12.20
CA GLN A 151 16.26 -10.88 -12.90
C GLN A 151 15.95 -10.76 -14.39
N PRO A 152 16.80 -11.31 -15.26
CA PRO A 152 16.51 -11.44 -16.68
C PRO A 152 15.21 -12.18 -16.93
N THR A 153 14.61 -11.94 -18.09
CA THR A 153 13.39 -12.59 -18.52
C THR A 153 13.63 -13.36 -19.80
N ASP A 154 13.32 -14.67 -19.81
CA ASP A 154 13.57 -15.58 -20.94
C ASP A 154 12.30 -15.82 -21.78
N ASP A 155 11.20 -15.20 -21.40
CA ASP A 155 9.87 -15.48 -21.95
C ASP A 155 9.71 -15.06 -23.43
N CYS A 156 10.68 -14.32 -23.93
CA CYS A 156 10.75 -13.89 -25.33
C CYS A 156 11.94 -14.54 -26.05
N SER A 157 12.25 -15.78 -25.76
CA SER A 157 13.44 -16.48 -26.29
C SER A 157 13.54 -16.49 -27.82
N ASN A 158 12.42 -16.39 -28.53
CA ASN A 158 12.36 -16.30 -29.99
C ASN A 158 12.57 -14.86 -30.52
N TYR A 159 12.44 -13.84 -29.62
CA TYR A 159 12.51 -12.42 -29.97
C TYR A 159 13.15 -11.59 -28.83
N PRO A 160 14.35 -11.97 -28.35
CA PRO A 160 14.91 -11.40 -27.13
C PRO A 160 15.20 -9.89 -27.23
N ASP A 161 15.37 -9.35 -28.42
CA ASP A 161 15.62 -7.93 -28.67
C ASP A 161 14.36 -7.12 -28.95
N GLU A 162 13.21 -7.80 -29.15
CA GLU A 162 11.95 -7.15 -29.52
C GLU A 162 10.97 -7.01 -28.34
N PHE A 163 11.10 -7.84 -27.33
CA PHE A 163 10.23 -7.83 -26.16
C PHE A 163 11.04 -7.76 -24.88
N LYS A 164 10.67 -6.86 -23.97
CA LYS A 164 11.27 -6.74 -22.64
C LYS A 164 10.21 -6.43 -21.61
N TYR A 165 10.40 -6.88 -20.38
CA TYR A 165 9.50 -6.62 -19.27
C TYR A 165 10.12 -5.56 -18.38
N ARG A 166 9.62 -4.33 -18.50
CA ARG A 166 10.11 -3.15 -17.79
C ARG A 166 9.45 -3.04 -16.43
N ALA A 167 10.25 -2.73 -15.39
CA ALA A 167 9.71 -2.45 -14.06
C ALA A 167 8.70 -1.30 -14.08
N ASN A 168 7.65 -1.44 -13.31
CA ASN A 168 6.58 -0.47 -13.13
C ASN A 168 6.32 -0.29 -11.62
N ASP A 169 5.08 -0.39 -11.18
CA ASP A 169 4.72 -0.18 -9.79
C ASP A 169 5.17 -1.35 -8.90
N CYS A 170 5.45 -1.03 -7.66
CA CYS A 170 5.81 -1.97 -6.60
C CYS A 170 4.77 -1.96 -5.48
N SER A 171 4.83 -2.96 -4.63
CA SER A 171 4.23 -2.99 -3.30
C SER A 171 5.18 -3.72 -2.37
N VAL A 172 5.05 -3.51 -1.07
CA VAL A 172 5.96 -4.08 -0.07
C VAL A 172 5.20 -4.83 1.01
N GLY A 173 5.82 -5.85 1.56
CA GLY A 173 5.31 -6.62 2.69
C GLY A 173 6.37 -7.59 3.18
N ASP A 174 6.23 -8.07 4.40
CA ASP A 174 7.07 -9.15 4.95
C ASP A 174 6.58 -10.48 4.37
N LEU A 175 7.21 -10.92 3.27
CA LEU A 175 6.77 -12.11 2.52
C LEU A 175 7.18 -13.42 3.20
N ASP A 176 8.23 -13.43 4.02
CA ASP A 176 8.74 -14.66 4.61
C ASP A 176 8.77 -14.69 6.15
N GLY A 177 8.28 -13.64 6.79
CA GLY A 177 8.09 -13.56 8.23
C GLY A 177 9.38 -13.25 9.00
N ASP A 178 10.41 -12.70 8.34
CA ASP A 178 11.68 -12.38 8.97
C ASP A 178 11.70 -11.00 9.66
N GLY A 179 10.63 -10.21 9.48
CA GLY A 179 10.45 -8.88 10.07
C GLY A 179 10.99 -7.75 9.19
N GLN A 180 11.52 -8.04 8.02
CA GLN A 180 11.89 -7.04 7.02
C GLN A 180 10.85 -7.03 5.90
N MET A 181 10.79 -5.94 5.14
CA MET A 181 9.88 -5.83 4.02
C MET A 181 10.57 -6.28 2.74
N GLU A 182 9.93 -7.17 1.99
CA GLU A 182 10.28 -7.51 0.62
C GLU A 182 9.55 -6.63 -0.36
N ILE A 183 10.04 -6.61 -1.60
CA ILE A 183 9.45 -5.84 -2.71
C ILE A 183 8.87 -6.79 -3.74
N VAL A 184 7.58 -6.60 -4.06
CA VAL A 184 6.94 -7.20 -5.22
C VAL A 184 6.85 -6.14 -6.31
N VAL A 185 7.48 -6.38 -7.46
CA VAL A 185 7.46 -5.45 -8.60
C VAL A 185 6.66 -6.01 -9.77
N LYS A 186 5.74 -5.21 -10.28
CA LYS A 186 5.05 -5.45 -11.54
C LYS A 186 5.96 -5.05 -12.69
N ARG A 187 6.14 -5.93 -13.67
CA ARG A 187 6.94 -5.68 -14.88
C ARG A 187 6.07 -5.80 -16.12
N LEU A 188 6.02 -4.75 -16.92
CA LEU A 188 5.13 -4.63 -18.06
C LEU A 188 5.85 -4.93 -19.38
N LEU A 189 5.19 -5.72 -20.23
CA LEU A 189 5.67 -6.01 -21.57
C LEU A 189 5.88 -4.72 -22.38
N THR A 190 7.02 -4.62 -23.04
CA THR A 190 7.38 -3.50 -23.92
C THR A 190 7.91 -4.06 -25.22
N VAL A 191 7.39 -3.57 -26.36
CA VAL A 191 7.79 -3.98 -27.71
C VAL A 191 8.75 -2.94 -28.27
N TYR A 192 9.81 -3.42 -28.88
CA TYR A 192 10.83 -2.61 -29.52
C TYR A 192 10.88 -2.92 -31.03
N ASN A 193 11.25 -1.92 -31.84
CA ASN A 193 11.60 -2.14 -33.23
C ASN A 193 13.09 -2.52 -33.37
N SER A 194 13.51 -2.81 -34.60
CA SER A 194 14.91 -3.19 -34.91
C SER A 194 15.93 -2.09 -34.64
N ALA A 195 15.52 -0.85 -34.45
CA ALA A 195 16.34 0.27 -34.03
C ALA A 195 16.41 0.43 -32.50
N GLY A 196 15.73 -0.43 -31.74
CA GLY A 196 15.66 -0.34 -30.28
C GLY A 196 14.70 0.71 -29.74
N GLU A 197 13.83 1.26 -30.58
CA GLU A 197 12.83 2.24 -30.18
C GLU A 197 11.56 1.53 -29.67
N ILE A 198 10.94 2.04 -28.62
CA ILE A 198 9.69 1.53 -28.08
C ILE A 198 8.56 1.79 -29.08
N THR A 199 7.95 0.73 -29.59
CA THR A 199 6.82 0.81 -30.53
C THR A 199 5.49 0.41 -29.90
N GLY A 200 5.51 -0.24 -28.75
CA GLY A 200 4.34 -0.62 -27.99
C GLY A 200 4.69 -0.88 -26.53
N THR A 201 3.75 -0.53 -25.67
CA THR A 201 3.76 -0.91 -24.26
C THR A 201 2.47 -1.64 -23.97
N THR A 202 2.37 -2.30 -22.83
CA THR A 202 1.12 -2.90 -22.38
C THR A 202 -0.04 -1.92 -22.24
N GLU A 203 0.24 -0.62 -22.31
CA GLU A 203 -0.78 0.43 -22.37
C GLU A 203 -1.20 0.78 -23.79
N SER A 204 -0.54 0.24 -24.83
CA SER A 204 -0.80 0.64 -26.21
C SER A 204 -1.05 -0.54 -27.16
N ALA A 205 -0.04 -1.31 -27.52
CA ALA A 205 -0.15 -2.33 -28.57
C ALA A 205 0.50 -3.67 -28.19
N ALA A 206 1.29 -3.72 -27.15
CA ALA A 206 2.04 -4.92 -26.80
C ALA A 206 1.15 -6.07 -26.32
N ASP A 207 0.03 -5.74 -25.70
CA ASP A 207 -0.96 -6.69 -25.23
C ASP A 207 -1.66 -7.47 -26.37
N THR A 208 -1.60 -6.96 -27.60
CA THR A 208 -2.15 -7.64 -28.79
C THR A 208 -1.13 -8.47 -29.55
N ASP A 209 0.14 -8.38 -29.23
CA ASP A 209 1.16 -9.12 -29.93
C ASP A 209 1.19 -10.59 -29.49
N SER A 210 0.66 -11.46 -30.35
CA SER A 210 0.52 -12.90 -30.08
C SER A 210 1.86 -13.63 -29.92
N ARG A 211 2.98 -13.00 -30.26
CA ARG A 211 4.32 -13.58 -30.07
C ARG A 211 4.75 -13.59 -28.60
N ALA A 212 4.31 -12.62 -27.82
CA ALA A 212 4.55 -12.59 -26.37
C ALA A 212 3.51 -13.45 -25.65
N ARG A 213 3.96 -14.40 -24.85
CA ARG A 213 3.09 -15.31 -24.11
C ARG A 213 2.43 -14.66 -22.88
N HIS A 214 3.12 -13.72 -22.27
CA HIS A 214 2.69 -13.05 -21.04
C HIS A 214 2.67 -11.54 -21.22
N ILE A 215 1.70 -10.88 -20.64
CA ILE A 215 1.50 -9.42 -20.73
C ILE A 215 2.25 -8.70 -19.62
N ALA A 216 2.33 -9.30 -18.43
CA ALA A 216 3.05 -8.77 -17.29
C ALA A 216 3.70 -9.90 -16.48
N LEU A 217 4.69 -9.52 -15.66
CA LEU A 217 5.29 -10.38 -14.66
C LEU A 217 5.19 -9.71 -13.30
N PHE A 218 5.17 -10.53 -12.25
CA PHE A 218 5.35 -10.10 -10.87
C PHE A 218 6.59 -10.80 -10.34
N ASP A 219 7.57 -10.04 -9.90
CA ASP A 219 8.83 -10.54 -9.34
C ASP A 219 8.93 -10.12 -7.89
N ALA A 220 9.35 -11.02 -7.01
CA ALA A 220 9.61 -10.71 -5.61
C ALA A 220 11.10 -10.72 -5.29
N TYR A 221 11.55 -9.75 -4.48
CA TYR A 221 12.94 -9.56 -4.09
C TYR A 221 13.07 -9.16 -2.62
N LYS A 222 14.13 -9.69 -1.96
CA LYS A 222 14.62 -9.14 -0.69
C LYS A 222 15.40 -7.84 -0.91
N LEU A 223 15.54 -7.04 0.14
CA LEU A 223 16.30 -5.79 0.09
C LEU A 223 17.80 -6.00 -0.18
N ASP A 224 18.35 -7.20 0.06
CA ASP A 224 19.72 -7.54 -0.29
C ASP A 224 19.91 -7.94 -1.78
N GLY A 225 18.84 -7.93 -2.58
CA GLY A 225 18.81 -8.28 -3.98
C GLY A 225 18.52 -9.77 -4.25
N THR A 226 18.25 -10.56 -3.22
CA THR A 226 17.86 -11.97 -3.40
C THR A 226 16.51 -12.04 -4.11
N PHE A 227 16.50 -12.71 -5.25
CA PHE A 227 15.27 -13.01 -5.99
C PHE A 227 14.53 -14.18 -5.34
N LEU A 228 13.23 -14.03 -5.10
CA LEU A 228 12.42 -15.05 -4.47
C LEU A 228 11.65 -15.88 -5.51
N TRP A 229 10.82 -15.24 -6.30
CA TRP A 229 9.97 -15.91 -7.28
C TRP A 229 9.46 -14.98 -8.38
N ARG A 230 8.87 -15.58 -9.41
CA ARG A 230 8.17 -14.89 -10.51
C ARG A 230 6.83 -15.53 -10.79
N VAL A 231 5.78 -14.70 -10.89
CA VAL A 231 4.49 -15.04 -11.44
C VAL A 231 4.33 -14.37 -12.80
N LYS A 232 3.82 -15.11 -13.80
CA LYS A 232 3.62 -14.64 -15.17
C LYS A 232 2.12 -14.53 -15.46
N SER A 233 1.63 -13.36 -15.80
CA SER A 233 0.19 -13.07 -15.89
C SER A 233 -0.59 -13.87 -16.93
N GLY A 234 0.11 -14.50 -17.88
CA GLY A 234 -0.56 -15.09 -19.03
C GLY A 234 -0.96 -14.07 -20.09
N PRO A 235 -1.71 -14.51 -21.13
CA PRO A 235 -2.02 -13.69 -22.30
C PRO A 235 -3.28 -12.85 -22.16
N ASN A 236 -4.18 -13.15 -21.21
CA ASN A 236 -5.54 -12.63 -21.20
C ASN A 236 -5.78 -11.47 -20.23
N ILE A 237 -4.74 -11.00 -19.55
CA ILE A 237 -4.84 -9.89 -18.62
C ILE A 237 -4.44 -8.61 -19.33
N ILE A 238 -5.33 -7.61 -19.29
CA ILE A 238 -4.95 -6.30 -19.77
C ILE A 238 -4.00 -5.66 -18.78
N ALA A 239 -2.96 -5.10 -19.33
CA ALA A 239 -1.93 -4.43 -18.60
C ALA A 239 -2.23 -2.95 -18.30
N GLY A 240 -1.27 -2.27 -17.77
CA GLY A 240 -1.38 -0.88 -17.36
C GLY A 240 -2.10 -0.72 -16.03
N ASN A 241 -2.86 0.32 -15.91
CA ASN A 241 -3.61 0.67 -14.69
C ASN A 241 -4.70 -0.35 -14.30
N SER A 242 -4.89 -1.39 -15.10
CA SER A 242 -5.90 -2.43 -14.86
C SER A 242 -5.33 -3.68 -14.18
N ILE A 243 -4.01 -3.81 -14.08
CA ILE A 243 -3.37 -4.89 -13.30
C ILE A 243 -3.01 -4.33 -11.93
N ASN A 244 -3.96 -4.42 -11.02
CA ASN A 244 -3.75 -4.11 -9.62
C ASN A 244 -3.32 -5.38 -8.88
N PHE A 245 -2.52 -5.19 -7.84
CA PHE A 245 -2.13 -6.23 -6.90
C PHE A 245 -2.05 -5.64 -5.50
N ALA A 246 -2.10 -6.47 -4.49
CA ALA A 246 -1.92 -6.06 -3.10
C ALA A 246 -1.00 -7.06 -2.42
N VAL A 247 -0.22 -6.60 -1.45
CA VAL A 247 0.67 -7.42 -0.63
C VAL A 247 0.25 -7.21 0.82
N ALA A 248 -0.31 -8.23 1.45
CA ALA A 248 -0.81 -8.15 2.81
C ALA A 248 -0.92 -9.53 3.45
N ASP A 249 -0.70 -9.62 4.76
CA ASP A 249 -0.93 -10.81 5.56
C ASP A 249 -2.44 -11.02 5.75
N LEU A 250 -3.03 -11.94 4.98
CA LEU A 250 -4.47 -12.19 4.98
C LEU A 250 -4.91 -13.09 6.14
N ASP A 251 -4.07 -14.01 6.55
CA ASP A 251 -4.45 -15.05 7.51
C ASP A 251 -3.82 -14.88 8.90
N GLY A 252 -2.96 -13.87 9.05
CA GLY A 252 -2.35 -13.51 10.33
C GLY A 252 -1.18 -14.42 10.73
N ASP A 253 -0.55 -15.11 9.78
CA ASP A 253 0.59 -15.99 10.05
C ASP A 253 1.93 -15.24 10.14
N GLY A 254 1.93 -13.96 9.81
CA GLY A 254 3.10 -13.07 9.80
C GLY A 254 3.83 -13.02 8.45
N CYS A 255 3.36 -13.75 7.44
CA CYS A 255 3.89 -13.68 6.08
C CYS A 255 2.82 -13.10 5.16
N ALA A 256 3.19 -12.12 4.35
CA ALA A 256 2.21 -11.50 3.45
C ALA A 256 1.92 -12.40 2.24
N GLU A 257 0.65 -12.48 1.86
CA GLU A 257 0.20 -12.97 0.56
C GLU A 257 0.25 -11.88 -0.49
N VAL A 258 0.28 -12.32 -1.75
CA VAL A 258 0.07 -11.45 -2.91
C VAL A 258 -1.27 -11.78 -3.56
N ILE A 259 -2.10 -10.76 -3.71
CA ILE A 259 -3.40 -10.88 -4.37
C ILE A 259 -3.34 -10.14 -5.69
N THR A 260 -3.72 -10.80 -6.79
CA THR A 260 -3.80 -10.17 -8.11
C THR A 260 -4.84 -10.82 -8.99
N LYS A 261 -5.22 -10.12 -10.05
CA LYS A 261 -6.05 -10.68 -11.09
C LYS A 261 -5.29 -11.76 -11.88
N THR A 262 -5.93 -12.89 -12.11
CA THR A 262 -5.39 -14.01 -12.87
C THR A 262 -6.37 -14.46 -13.97
N SER A 263 -5.90 -15.29 -14.90
CA SER A 263 -6.68 -15.84 -15.97
C SER A 263 -6.05 -17.15 -16.45
N GLU A 264 -6.71 -17.87 -17.34
CA GLU A 264 -6.10 -18.98 -18.04
C GLU A 264 -4.77 -18.60 -18.69
N GLY A 265 -3.77 -19.47 -18.59
CA GLY A 265 -2.39 -19.21 -19.01
C GLY A 265 -1.53 -18.43 -18.01
N THR A 266 -2.05 -18.06 -16.82
CA THR A 266 -1.23 -17.54 -15.73
C THR A 266 -0.34 -18.65 -15.19
N VAL A 267 0.98 -18.38 -15.01
CA VAL A 267 1.97 -19.32 -14.48
C VAL A 267 2.51 -18.81 -13.15
N PHE A 268 2.41 -19.63 -12.12
CA PHE A 268 2.83 -19.30 -10.75
C PHE A 268 4.30 -19.64 -10.48
N GLY A 269 4.80 -19.26 -9.30
CA GLY A 269 6.20 -19.44 -8.91
C GLY A 269 6.66 -20.89 -8.85
N ASP A 270 5.77 -21.83 -8.61
CA ASP A 270 6.01 -23.29 -8.64
C ASP A 270 5.92 -23.90 -10.05
N GLY A 271 5.61 -23.09 -11.07
CA GLY A 271 5.44 -23.52 -12.46
C GLY A 271 4.05 -24.04 -12.83
N TYR A 272 3.10 -24.04 -11.88
CA TYR A 272 1.72 -24.39 -12.20
C TYR A 272 1.11 -23.34 -13.14
N GLU A 273 0.50 -23.77 -14.24
CA GLU A 273 -0.21 -22.94 -15.20
C GLU A 273 -1.71 -23.17 -15.09
N ILE A 274 -2.51 -22.10 -15.04
CA ILE A 274 -3.97 -22.21 -15.08
C ILE A 274 -4.38 -22.79 -16.44
N PRO A 275 -5.00 -23.98 -16.50
CA PRO A 275 -5.38 -24.62 -17.74
C PRO A 275 -6.66 -23.98 -18.34
N ASP A 276 -7.15 -24.56 -19.43
CA ASP A 276 -8.51 -24.33 -19.95
C ASP A 276 -9.54 -24.76 -18.90
N THR A 277 -10.14 -23.77 -18.25
CA THR A 277 -11.04 -23.98 -17.10
C THR A 277 -12.51 -24.07 -17.49
N ASP A 278 -12.87 -23.60 -18.68
CA ASP A 278 -14.26 -23.65 -19.18
C ASP A 278 -14.48 -24.74 -20.23
N GLY A 279 -13.40 -25.40 -20.69
CA GLY A 279 -13.46 -26.55 -21.60
C GLY A 279 -13.72 -26.16 -23.06
N ASP A 280 -13.40 -24.93 -23.45
CA ASP A 280 -13.58 -24.43 -24.81
C ASP A 280 -12.40 -24.76 -25.75
N GLY A 281 -11.34 -25.32 -25.21
CA GLY A 281 -10.12 -25.71 -25.92
C GLY A 281 -9.15 -24.56 -26.15
N LYS A 282 -9.26 -23.46 -25.43
CA LYS A 282 -8.39 -22.29 -25.51
C LYS A 282 -7.90 -21.87 -24.14
N THR A 283 -6.73 -21.26 -24.12
CA THR A 283 -6.16 -20.54 -22.98
C THR A 283 -5.60 -19.18 -23.38
N ASP A 284 -5.71 -18.82 -24.67
CA ASP A 284 -5.33 -17.52 -25.23
C ASP A 284 -6.48 -16.98 -26.07
N TYR A 285 -7.08 -15.90 -25.61
CA TYR A 285 -8.24 -15.28 -26.24
C TYR A 285 -7.90 -14.03 -27.07
N ARG A 286 -6.63 -13.67 -27.20
CA ARG A 286 -6.20 -12.48 -27.95
C ARG A 286 -6.56 -12.54 -29.43
N SER A 287 -6.61 -13.73 -30.02
CA SER A 287 -7.01 -13.92 -31.41
C SER A 287 -8.45 -13.52 -31.71
N VAL A 288 -9.29 -13.48 -30.69
CA VAL A 288 -10.68 -13.05 -30.79
C VAL A 288 -10.87 -11.60 -30.35
N TRP A 289 -9.79 -10.96 -29.89
CA TRP A 289 -9.79 -9.53 -29.64
C TRP A 289 -9.72 -8.77 -30.94
N PRO A 290 -10.53 -7.80 -31.11
CA PRO A 290 -10.54 -7.08 -32.34
C PRO A 290 -9.37 -6.09 -32.44
N ALA A 291 -8.84 -5.93 -33.63
CA ALA A 291 -7.82 -4.95 -33.93
C ALA A 291 -8.27 -3.53 -33.51
N GLY A 292 -7.43 -2.79 -32.81
CA GLY A 292 -7.71 -1.43 -32.39
C GLY A 292 -8.53 -1.28 -31.10
N HIS A 293 -8.68 -2.34 -30.32
CA HIS A 293 -9.44 -2.29 -29.07
C HIS A 293 -8.97 -1.18 -28.10
N TYR A 294 -7.70 -0.84 -28.11
CA TYR A 294 -7.16 0.26 -27.30
C TYR A 294 -7.56 1.66 -27.81
N GLN A 295 -7.88 1.80 -29.09
CA GLN A 295 -8.20 3.09 -29.70
C GLN A 295 -9.66 3.54 -29.48
N GLY A 296 -10.40 2.83 -28.64
CA GLY A 296 -11.70 3.31 -28.20
C GLY A 296 -12.82 3.21 -29.24
N ASP A 297 -12.79 2.23 -30.12
CA ASP A 297 -13.90 1.99 -31.06
C ASP A 297 -15.13 1.34 -30.40
N GLY A 298 -15.05 1.06 -29.11
CA GLY A 298 -16.17 0.69 -28.25
C GLY A 298 -16.82 -0.67 -28.52
N THR A 299 -16.35 -1.41 -29.51
CA THR A 299 -17.09 -2.61 -30.00
C THR A 299 -16.50 -3.93 -29.48
N LYS A 300 -15.45 -3.89 -28.64
CA LYS A 300 -14.59 -5.04 -28.56
C LYS A 300 -14.03 -5.25 -27.17
N GLY A 301 -14.43 -6.34 -26.56
CA GLY A 301 -14.07 -6.74 -25.21
C GLY A 301 -13.00 -7.82 -25.17
N TYR A 302 -12.56 -8.11 -23.98
CA TYR A 302 -11.64 -9.20 -23.67
C TYR A 302 -12.37 -10.53 -23.67
N GLY A 303 -11.66 -11.60 -24.03
CA GLY A 303 -12.17 -12.95 -23.94
C GLY A 303 -11.56 -13.69 -22.74
N GLY A 304 -12.21 -14.77 -22.37
CA GLY A 304 -11.74 -15.72 -21.40
C GLY A 304 -12.19 -15.49 -19.97
N PRO A 305 -12.12 -16.54 -19.14
CA PRO A 305 -12.39 -16.46 -17.71
C PRO A 305 -11.46 -15.49 -17.00
N GLU A 306 -12.03 -14.69 -16.08
CA GLU A 306 -11.32 -13.76 -15.25
C GLU A 306 -11.38 -14.26 -13.80
N PHE A 307 -10.22 -14.40 -13.19
CA PHE A 307 -10.06 -14.82 -11.80
C PHE A 307 -9.29 -13.78 -10.98
N PHE A 308 -9.29 -13.96 -9.69
CA PHE A 308 -8.24 -13.45 -8.79
C PHE A 308 -7.71 -14.63 -7.99
N SER A 309 -6.44 -14.54 -7.64
CA SER A 309 -5.74 -15.56 -6.87
C SER A 309 -5.10 -14.98 -5.64
N VAL A 310 -5.08 -15.76 -4.57
CA VAL A 310 -4.23 -15.56 -3.38
C VAL A 310 -2.97 -16.39 -3.60
N ILE A 311 -1.81 -15.75 -3.48
CA ILE A 311 -0.50 -16.27 -3.82
C ILE A 311 0.39 -16.23 -2.59
N ASP A 312 1.03 -17.33 -2.24
CA ASP A 312 2.00 -17.44 -1.13
C ASP A 312 3.18 -16.48 -1.36
N GLY A 313 3.42 -15.57 -0.41
CA GLY A 313 4.47 -14.58 -0.51
C GLY A 313 5.88 -15.16 -0.52
N ARG A 314 6.09 -16.31 0.10
CA ARG A 314 7.41 -16.99 0.18
C ARG A 314 7.81 -17.64 -1.13
N THR A 315 6.85 -18.14 -1.91
CA THR A 315 7.13 -19.05 -3.04
C THR A 315 6.49 -18.62 -4.36
N GLY A 316 5.56 -17.69 -4.37
CA GLY A 316 4.78 -17.32 -5.54
C GLY A 316 3.78 -18.38 -5.99
N ARG A 317 3.48 -19.38 -5.14
CA ARG A 317 2.54 -20.47 -5.42
C ARG A 317 1.09 -20.00 -5.18
N GLU A 318 0.18 -20.45 -6.00
CA GLU A 318 -1.23 -20.16 -5.81
C GLU A 318 -1.84 -20.97 -4.66
N LEU A 319 -2.42 -20.28 -3.68
CA LEU A 319 -3.06 -20.84 -2.50
C LEU A 319 -4.57 -21.02 -2.68
N ALA A 320 -5.23 -20.07 -3.33
CA ALA A 320 -6.67 -20.08 -3.57
C ALA A 320 -7.02 -19.27 -4.82
N ARG A 321 -8.18 -19.57 -5.44
CA ARG A 321 -8.71 -18.89 -6.62
C ARG A 321 -10.21 -18.72 -6.51
N ALA A 322 -10.71 -17.59 -7.03
CA ALA A 322 -12.13 -17.39 -7.31
C ALA A 322 -12.30 -16.55 -8.60
N ASN A 323 -13.50 -16.51 -9.14
CA ASN A 323 -13.78 -15.63 -10.27
C ASN A 323 -13.70 -14.16 -9.85
N PHE A 324 -13.19 -13.35 -10.76
CA PHE A 324 -13.31 -11.90 -10.63
C PHE A 324 -14.76 -11.46 -10.96
N ILE A 325 -15.14 -10.25 -10.53
CA ILE A 325 -16.46 -9.67 -10.86
C ILE A 325 -16.75 -9.80 -12.35
N THR A 326 -17.89 -10.36 -12.70
CA THR A 326 -18.27 -10.58 -14.10
C THR A 326 -18.58 -9.27 -14.83
N ARG A 327 -18.49 -9.28 -16.15
CA ARG A 327 -18.92 -8.13 -16.98
C ARG A 327 -20.44 -8.10 -17.19
N GLY A 328 -21.09 -9.24 -17.08
CA GLY A 328 -22.52 -9.41 -17.17
C GLY A 328 -23.25 -9.33 -15.83
N ALA A 329 -24.45 -9.88 -15.79
CA ALA A 329 -25.22 -9.99 -14.56
C ALA A 329 -24.70 -11.15 -13.69
N GLU A 330 -24.93 -11.06 -12.38
CA GLU A 330 -24.60 -12.15 -11.47
C GLU A 330 -25.36 -13.43 -11.84
N GLY A 331 -24.68 -14.55 -11.75
CA GLY A 331 -25.26 -15.87 -12.00
C GLY A 331 -25.29 -16.30 -13.47
N GLU A 332 -24.80 -15.47 -14.38
CA GLU A 332 -24.58 -15.91 -15.77
C GLU A 332 -23.50 -17.02 -15.79
N GLY A 333 -23.81 -18.10 -16.50
CA GLY A 333 -22.89 -19.22 -16.66
C GLY A 333 -21.79 -18.96 -17.69
N PRO A 334 -20.76 -19.83 -17.77
CA PRO A 334 -19.67 -19.69 -18.72
C PRO A 334 -20.11 -19.50 -20.18
N ALA A 335 -21.18 -20.15 -20.58
CA ALA A 335 -21.72 -20.06 -21.96
C ALA A 335 -22.35 -18.69 -22.26
N GLU A 336 -23.03 -18.10 -21.28
CA GLU A 336 -23.57 -16.73 -21.37
C GLU A 336 -22.46 -15.70 -21.33
N LEU A 337 -21.45 -15.89 -20.49
CA LEU A 337 -20.28 -15.03 -20.43
C LEU A 337 -19.50 -15.04 -21.74
N ALA A 338 -19.31 -16.21 -22.37
CA ALA A 338 -18.65 -16.30 -23.66
C ALA A 338 -19.38 -15.49 -24.73
N LYS A 339 -20.68 -15.32 -24.60
CA LYS A 339 -21.48 -14.44 -25.47
C LYS A 339 -21.32 -12.96 -25.08
N ASN A 340 -21.19 -12.67 -23.80
CA ASN A 340 -21.22 -11.31 -23.26
C ASN A 340 -19.82 -10.68 -23.15
N TRP A 341 -18.74 -11.45 -23.25
CA TRP A 341 -17.36 -10.93 -23.23
C TRP A 341 -17.09 -9.91 -24.36
N TYR A 342 -17.86 -9.95 -25.42
CA TYR A 342 -17.74 -9.06 -26.57
C TYR A 342 -18.84 -8.00 -26.64
N GLN A 343 -19.75 -7.99 -25.66
CA GLN A 343 -20.83 -7.03 -25.69
C GLN A 343 -20.37 -5.68 -25.19
N ASN A 344 -20.76 -4.69 -25.93
CA ASN A 344 -20.64 -3.28 -25.59
C ASN A 344 -21.61 -2.98 -24.45
N ASP A 345 -21.17 -3.19 -23.22
CA ASP A 345 -22.02 -2.92 -22.06
C ASP A 345 -21.92 -1.43 -21.69
N TRP A 346 -22.82 -0.63 -22.28
CA TRP A 346 -22.93 0.80 -22.04
C TRP A 346 -23.18 1.16 -20.58
N LYS A 347 -23.51 0.22 -19.72
CA LYS A 347 -23.74 0.41 -18.30
C LYS A 347 -22.47 0.82 -17.55
N TRP A 348 -21.29 0.41 -18.04
CA TRP A 348 -20.01 0.77 -17.40
C TRP A 348 -19.64 2.24 -17.58
N ASP A 349 -20.05 2.86 -18.70
CA ASP A 349 -20.03 4.31 -18.88
C ASP A 349 -21.21 4.77 -19.77
N PRO A 350 -22.26 5.31 -19.19
CA PRO A 350 -23.42 5.76 -19.94
C PRO A 350 -23.16 7.00 -20.79
N ARG A 351 -22.05 7.70 -20.61
CA ARG A 351 -21.72 8.95 -21.31
C ARG A 351 -21.24 8.72 -22.74
N THR A 352 -20.63 7.56 -22.99
CA THR A 352 -20.03 7.23 -24.28
C THR A 352 -20.01 5.75 -24.56
N SER A 353 -20.33 5.37 -25.79
CA SER A 353 -20.16 3.99 -26.28
C SER A 353 -18.72 3.69 -26.72
N LYS A 354 -17.85 4.71 -26.81
CA LYS A 354 -16.52 4.57 -27.39
C LYS A 354 -15.50 3.84 -26.53
N TYR A 355 -15.64 3.89 -25.20
CA TYR A 355 -14.62 3.42 -24.26
C TYR A 355 -15.13 2.33 -23.32
N GLN A 356 -16.22 1.69 -23.63
CA GLN A 356 -16.89 0.74 -22.74
C GLN A 356 -15.96 -0.40 -22.30
N TRP A 357 -15.18 -0.96 -23.21
CA TRP A 357 -14.22 -2.00 -22.90
C TRP A 357 -13.15 -1.54 -21.92
N LYS A 358 -12.55 -0.36 -22.10
CA LYS A 358 -11.59 0.24 -21.18
C LYS A 358 -12.21 0.43 -19.80
N LEU A 359 -13.44 0.87 -19.77
CA LEU A 359 -14.15 1.19 -18.54
C LEU A 359 -14.66 -0.06 -17.82
N ALA A 360 -15.05 -1.11 -18.57
CA ALA A 360 -15.32 -2.44 -18.03
C ALA A 360 -14.08 -3.10 -17.41
N CYS A 361 -12.88 -2.63 -17.75
CA CYS A 361 -11.61 -3.08 -17.23
C CYS A 361 -11.00 -2.13 -16.19
N SER A 362 -11.69 -1.06 -15.84
CA SER A 362 -11.35 -0.22 -14.70
C SER A 362 -11.64 -0.99 -13.42
N LEU A 363 -10.68 -1.84 -13.06
CA LEU A 363 -10.79 -2.75 -11.94
C LEU A 363 -10.12 -2.13 -10.71
N ARG A 364 -10.63 -2.49 -9.54
CA ARG A 364 -10.00 -2.25 -8.26
C ARG A 364 -9.83 -3.58 -7.55
N LEU A 365 -8.68 -3.77 -6.96
CA LEU A 365 -8.36 -4.92 -6.15
C LEU A 365 -7.52 -4.43 -4.99
N GLY A 366 -7.85 -4.85 -3.80
CA GLY A 366 -7.13 -4.50 -2.58
C GLY A 366 -7.60 -5.35 -1.42
N VAL A 367 -7.27 -4.91 -0.22
CA VAL A 367 -7.59 -5.58 1.03
C VAL A 367 -8.21 -4.61 2.01
N ALA A 368 -8.97 -5.12 2.97
CA ALA A 368 -9.61 -4.36 4.03
C ALA A 368 -9.93 -5.26 5.22
N GLN A 369 -10.07 -4.69 6.39
CA GLN A 369 -10.54 -5.42 7.59
C GLN A 369 -12.06 -5.33 7.71
N PHE A 370 -12.79 -6.18 6.98
CA PHE A 370 -14.25 -6.18 7.00
C PHE A 370 -14.87 -6.95 8.17
N THR A 371 -14.15 -7.88 8.76
CA THR A 371 -14.76 -8.84 9.72
C THR A 371 -14.07 -8.89 11.08
N GLY A 372 -13.01 -8.17 11.28
CA GLY A 372 -12.20 -8.27 12.50
C GLY A 372 -11.44 -9.59 12.67
N LYS A 373 -11.23 -10.35 11.59
CA LYS A 373 -10.51 -11.63 11.60
C LYS A 373 -9.26 -11.63 10.73
N GLY A 374 -8.59 -10.51 10.58
CA GLY A 374 -7.51 -10.33 9.65
C GLY A 374 -7.96 -9.52 8.43
N MET A 375 -7.26 -9.63 7.32
CA MET A 375 -7.54 -8.90 6.10
C MET A 375 -8.45 -9.72 5.18
N GLN A 376 -9.41 -9.06 4.55
CA GLN A 376 -10.26 -9.61 3.51
C GLN A 376 -9.94 -8.96 2.17
N VAL A 377 -10.25 -9.64 1.06
CA VAL A 377 -10.03 -9.10 -0.28
C VAL A 377 -11.22 -8.26 -0.70
N PHE A 378 -10.95 -7.08 -1.22
CA PHE A 378 -11.91 -6.20 -1.89
C PHE A 378 -11.73 -6.27 -3.40
N LEU A 379 -12.83 -6.40 -4.12
CA LEU A 379 -12.87 -6.28 -5.57
C LEU A 379 -13.87 -5.20 -5.97
N GLY A 380 -13.51 -4.43 -7.01
CA GLY A 380 -14.39 -3.44 -7.61
C GLY A 380 -14.27 -3.45 -9.14
N ARG A 381 -15.38 -3.27 -9.84
CA ARG A 381 -15.45 -3.07 -11.29
C ARG A 381 -16.35 -1.89 -11.58
N GLY A 382 -15.87 -0.97 -12.43
CA GLY A 382 -16.60 0.21 -12.88
C GLY A 382 -16.44 1.42 -11.95
N VAL A 383 -16.28 2.60 -12.55
CA VAL A 383 -16.07 3.88 -11.83
C VAL A 383 -16.90 5.02 -12.46
N TYR A 384 -17.28 4.91 -13.73
CA TYR A 384 -17.97 5.97 -14.48
C TYR A 384 -19.49 5.79 -14.59
N GLY A 385 -19.99 4.60 -14.34
CA GLY A 385 -21.40 4.25 -14.45
C GLY A 385 -21.75 3.13 -13.48
N ARG A 386 -22.21 1.98 -14.01
CA ARG A 386 -22.40 0.78 -13.20
C ARG A 386 -21.14 0.51 -12.37
N THR A 387 -21.34 0.23 -11.12
CA THR A 387 -20.28 -0.16 -10.18
C THR A 387 -20.70 -1.45 -9.50
N VAL A 388 -19.81 -2.43 -9.50
CA VAL A 388 -19.99 -3.69 -8.77
C VAL A 388 -18.84 -3.84 -7.80
N VAL A 389 -19.14 -4.18 -6.55
CA VAL A 389 -18.16 -4.39 -5.50
C VAL A 389 -18.41 -5.70 -4.77
N GLU A 390 -17.34 -6.34 -4.31
CA GLU A 390 -17.38 -7.61 -3.58
C GLU A 390 -16.36 -7.61 -2.45
N GLY A 391 -16.72 -8.23 -1.33
CA GLY A 391 -15.82 -8.61 -0.25
C GLY A 391 -15.63 -10.12 -0.19
N TRP A 392 -14.39 -10.58 0.05
CA TRP A 392 -14.03 -11.98 0.09
C TRP A 392 -13.15 -12.31 1.29
N GLU A 393 -13.43 -13.43 1.96
CA GLU A 393 -12.59 -13.98 3.03
C GLU A 393 -11.72 -15.11 2.49
N TYR A 394 -10.42 -15.05 2.74
CA TYR A 394 -9.51 -16.15 2.55
C TYR A 394 -9.42 -16.97 3.84
N THR A 395 -9.59 -18.29 3.74
CA THR A 395 -9.44 -19.21 4.86
C THR A 395 -8.32 -20.20 4.56
N PRO A 396 -7.18 -20.10 5.25
CA PRO A 396 -6.06 -21.01 5.06
C PRO A 396 -6.38 -22.42 5.57
N ASN A 397 -5.53 -23.39 5.20
CA ASN A 397 -5.61 -24.78 5.67
C ASN A 397 -6.99 -25.45 5.46
N THR A 398 -7.70 -25.03 4.42
CA THR A 398 -8.98 -25.60 3.98
C THR A 398 -8.83 -26.18 2.56
N PRO A 399 -8.13 -27.32 2.39
CA PRO A 399 -7.79 -27.83 1.07
C PRO A 399 -9.06 -28.13 0.23
N THR A 400 -9.06 -27.65 -1.01
CA THR A 400 -10.15 -27.88 -1.94
C THR A 400 -9.64 -27.99 -3.38
N SER A 401 -10.33 -28.78 -4.21
CA SER A 401 -10.14 -28.78 -5.66
C SER A 401 -11.22 -27.94 -6.36
N GLU A 402 -12.10 -27.31 -5.60
CA GLU A 402 -13.18 -26.49 -6.11
C GLU A 402 -12.86 -25.01 -5.90
N PHE A 403 -13.33 -24.17 -6.80
CA PHE A 403 -13.25 -22.72 -6.65
C PHE A 403 -14.55 -22.04 -7.07
N TYR A 404 -14.73 -20.81 -6.57
CA TYR A 404 -15.96 -20.08 -6.74
C TYR A 404 -16.06 -19.47 -8.16
N VAL A 405 -17.14 -19.75 -8.88
CA VAL A 405 -17.43 -19.19 -10.22
C VAL A 405 -18.88 -18.72 -10.29
N PHE A 406 -19.10 -17.43 -10.55
CA PHE A 406 -20.43 -16.84 -10.81
C PHE A 406 -21.49 -17.22 -9.77
N GLY A 407 -21.17 -17.03 -8.49
CA GLY A 407 -22.08 -17.37 -7.40
C GLY A 407 -22.24 -18.88 -7.13
N LYS A 408 -21.46 -19.72 -7.77
CA LYS A 408 -21.47 -21.19 -7.60
C LYS A 408 -20.05 -21.72 -7.45
N VAL A 409 -19.91 -22.78 -6.68
CA VAL A 409 -18.66 -23.54 -6.63
C VAL A 409 -18.49 -24.28 -7.95
N LYS A 410 -17.35 -24.10 -8.60
CA LYS A 410 -17.01 -24.83 -9.80
C LYS A 410 -16.63 -26.27 -9.46
N SER A 411 -16.96 -27.20 -10.35
CA SER A 411 -16.53 -28.59 -10.28
C SER A 411 -15.02 -28.73 -10.39
N PRO A 412 -14.46 -29.83 -9.87
CA PRO A 412 -13.09 -29.94 -9.45
C PRO A 412 -12.07 -29.57 -10.52
N GLU A 413 -11.03 -28.88 -10.10
CA GLU A 413 -9.77 -28.78 -10.79
C GLU A 413 -8.91 -30.02 -10.52
N GLU A 414 -7.91 -30.27 -11.39
CA GLU A 414 -6.88 -31.27 -11.12
C GLU A 414 -5.98 -30.82 -9.95
N LYS A 415 -5.82 -29.50 -9.78
CA LYS A 415 -5.05 -28.90 -8.68
C LYS A 415 -5.81 -28.92 -7.37
N GLN A 416 -5.11 -29.25 -6.30
CA GLN A 416 -5.57 -29.06 -4.93
C GLN A 416 -5.09 -27.70 -4.43
N PHE A 417 -6.01 -26.80 -4.10
CA PHE A 417 -5.73 -25.54 -3.42
C PHE A 417 -5.53 -25.79 -1.92
N GLU A 418 -4.74 -24.95 -1.26
CA GLU A 418 -4.45 -25.05 0.18
C GLU A 418 -5.47 -24.31 1.03
N GLY A 419 -6.08 -23.27 0.49
CA GLY A 419 -7.11 -22.49 1.14
C GLY A 419 -8.33 -22.27 0.27
N THR A 420 -9.37 -21.70 0.86
CA THR A 420 -10.64 -21.40 0.20
C THR A 420 -10.93 -19.91 0.23
N LEU A 421 -11.64 -19.43 -0.79
CA LEU A 421 -12.19 -18.08 -0.87
C LEU A 421 -13.71 -18.15 -0.72
N THR A 422 -14.24 -17.38 0.23
CA THR A 422 -15.68 -17.27 0.48
C THR A 422 -16.13 -15.83 0.25
N ARG A 423 -17.08 -15.62 -0.64
CA ARG A 423 -17.64 -14.29 -0.86
C ARG A 423 -18.50 -13.89 0.34
N LEU A 424 -18.16 -12.77 0.95
CA LEU A 424 -18.88 -12.20 2.10
C LEU A 424 -20.13 -11.46 1.64
N TRP A 425 -19.97 -10.61 0.64
CA TRP A 425 -21.04 -9.79 0.09
C TRP A 425 -20.77 -9.42 -1.39
N TYR A 426 -21.83 -9.04 -2.09
CA TYR A 426 -21.84 -8.61 -3.47
C TYR A 426 -22.87 -7.49 -3.64
N LEU A 427 -22.47 -6.40 -4.29
CA LEU A 427 -23.36 -5.31 -4.64
C LEU A 427 -23.19 -4.86 -6.07
N ASP A 428 -24.31 -4.58 -6.72
CA ASP A 428 -24.41 -4.07 -8.08
C ASP A 428 -25.30 -2.84 -8.10
N THR A 429 -24.77 -1.71 -8.51
CA THR A 429 -25.54 -0.45 -8.57
C THR A 429 -26.65 -0.45 -9.63
N ASP A 430 -26.65 -1.43 -10.52
CA ASP A 430 -27.74 -1.65 -11.50
C ASP A 430 -28.86 -2.54 -10.95
N ASP A 431 -28.68 -3.19 -9.82
CA ASP A 431 -29.72 -3.96 -9.18
C ASP A 431 -30.80 -3.03 -8.63
N ALA A 432 -31.88 -2.88 -9.43
CA ALA A 432 -33.01 -2.02 -9.09
C ALA A 432 -33.84 -2.55 -7.90
N GLY A 433 -33.59 -3.79 -7.45
CA GLY A 433 -34.25 -4.41 -6.30
C GLY A 433 -33.64 -4.04 -4.97
N GLY A 434 -32.44 -3.44 -4.96
CA GLY A 434 -31.71 -3.01 -3.77
C GLY A 434 -32.34 -1.76 -3.15
N THR A 435 -33.54 -1.88 -2.62
CA THR A 435 -34.14 -0.85 -1.79
C THR A 435 -33.64 -1.01 -0.36
N ASP A 436 -33.09 0.04 0.20
CA ASP A 436 -33.24 0.42 1.61
C ASP A 436 -32.18 0.01 2.61
N VAL A 437 -30.95 -0.31 2.22
CA VAL A 437 -29.96 -0.74 3.21
C VAL A 437 -28.74 0.16 3.33
N ASN A 438 -28.61 1.17 2.45
CA ASN A 438 -27.49 2.10 2.57
C ASN A 438 -27.66 3.02 3.78
N LYS A 439 -26.57 3.24 4.49
CA LYS A 439 -26.58 3.98 5.77
C LYS A 439 -26.98 5.45 5.60
N ASP A 440 -26.77 6.03 4.42
CA ASP A 440 -27.20 7.38 4.07
C ASP A 440 -28.66 7.46 3.56
N GLY A 441 -29.38 6.35 3.51
CA GLY A 441 -30.77 6.26 3.06
C GLY A 441 -30.98 6.38 1.55
N LYS A 442 -29.91 6.36 0.76
CA LYS A 442 -29.98 6.38 -0.71
C LYS A 442 -30.03 4.97 -1.29
N THR A 443 -30.54 4.85 -2.51
CA THR A 443 -30.51 3.57 -3.26
C THR A 443 -29.12 3.30 -3.78
N PHE A 444 -28.78 2.03 -4.11
CA PHE A 444 -27.52 1.66 -4.74
C PHE A 444 -27.25 2.43 -6.03
N LYS A 445 -28.27 2.81 -6.77
CA LYS A 445 -28.12 3.64 -7.97
C LYS A 445 -27.45 5.00 -7.72
N ALA A 446 -27.58 5.54 -6.52
CA ALA A 446 -26.92 6.81 -6.14
C ALA A 446 -25.40 6.67 -5.99
N TYR A 447 -24.89 5.45 -5.97
CA TYR A 447 -23.47 5.13 -5.91
C TYR A 447 -22.86 4.86 -7.29
N ALA A 448 -23.69 4.69 -8.34
CA ALA A 448 -23.22 4.51 -9.70
C ALA A 448 -22.50 5.76 -10.20
N GLY A 449 -21.34 5.57 -10.86
CA GLY A 449 -20.56 6.66 -11.42
C GLY A 449 -19.86 7.56 -10.41
N GLN A 450 -19.73 7.11 -9.16
CA GLN A 450 -19.06 7.83 -8.09
C GLN A 450 -17.62 7.39 -7.86
N GLY A 451 -17.11 6.39 -8.59
CA GLY A 451 -15.75 5.86 -8.38
C GLY A 451 -14.66 6.77 -8.94
N ASN A 452 -13.49 6.79 -8.31
CA ASN A 452 -12.28 7.44 -8.79
C ASN A 452 -11.30 6.44 -9.45
N HIS A 453 -10.22 6.94 -10.05
CA HIS A 453 -9.12 6.07 -10.51
C HIS A 453 -8.36 5.43 -9.33
N ALA A 454 -8.14 6.16 -8.26
CA ALA A 454 -7.61 5.65 -7.01
C ALA A 454 -8.74 5.31 -6.02
N PHE A 455 -8.47 4.42 -5.06
CA PHE A 455 -9.30 4.23 -3.89
C PHE A 455 -8.44 4.18 -2.61
N ASN A 456 -9.06 4.35 -1.47
CA ASN A 456 -8.42 4.21 -0.16
C ASN A 456 -9.27 3.32 0.74
N VAL A 457 -8.63 2.75 1.75
CA VAL A 457 -9.29 1.92 2.77
C VAL A 457 -8.93 2.48 4.14
N ALA A 458 -9.92 2.68 4.98
CA ALA A 458 -9.75 3.14 6.35
C ALA A 458 -11.05 2.96 7.14
N ASP A 459 -10.95 2.94 8.46
CA ASP A 459 -12.09 3.01 9.40
C ASP A 459 -12.65 4.44 9.41
N LEU A 460 -13.52 4.74 8.43
CA LEU A 460 -14.06 6.10 8.23
C LEU A 460 -15.07 6.50 9.30
N ASP A 461 -15.84 5.54 9.83
CA ASP A 461 -16.93 5.83 10.76
C ASP A 461 -16.58 5.55 12.22
N GLY A 462 -15.42 4.98 12.49
CA GLY A 462 -14.87 4.75 13.82
C GLY A 462 -15.48 3.53 14.51
N ASP A 463 -15.96 2.54 13.77
CA ASP A 463 -16.51 1.32 14.33
C ASP A 463 -15.46 0.20 14.51
N GLY A 464 -14.25 0.44 14.01
CA GLY A 464 -13.07 -0.44 14.08
C GLY A 464 -12.95 -1.42 12.92
N LEU A 465 -13.82 -1.36 11.94
CA LEU A 465 -13.72 -2.08 10.68
C LEU A 465 -13.44 -1.09 9.54
N ASP A 466 -13.07 -1.59 8.40
CA ASP A 466 -12.68 -0.72 7.29
C ASP A 466 -13.82 -0.45 6.33
N GLU A 467 -13.91 0.78 5.89
CA GLU A 467 -14.66 1.23 4.74
C GLU A 467 -13.76 1.38 3.52
N VAL A 468 -14.36 1.23 2.35
CA VAL A 468 -13.70 1.48 1.08
C VAL A 468 -14.13 2.83 0.53
N MET A 469 -13.22 3.80 0.59
CA MET A 469 -13.35 5.10 -0.06
C MET A 469 -13.14 4.95 -1.56
N TYR A 470 -14.22 4.81 -2.32
CA TYR A 470 -14.19 4.45 -3.74
C TYR A 470 -14.10 5.64 -4.71
N GLY A 471 -14.34 6.85 -4.20
CA GLY A 471 -14.36 8.10 -4.96
C GLY A 471 -15.25 9.15 -4.30
N SER A 472 -16.33 9.54 -4.99
CA SER A 472 -17.38 10.38 -4.40
C SER A 472 -18.37 9.58 -3.53
N CYS A 473 -18.01 8.36 -3.17
CA CYS A 473 -18.78 7.49 -2.27
C CYS A 473 -17.86 6.59 -1.45
N ALA A 474 -18.37 6.09 -0.34
CA ALA A 474 -17.73 5.06 0.48
C ALA A 474 -18.66 3.86 0.64
N TRP A 475 -18.05 2.67 0.65
CA TRP A 475 -18.71 1.39 0.94
C TRP A 475 -18.31 0.92 2.32
N ASP A 476 -19.30 0.55 3.11
CA ASP A 476 -19.15 0.03 4.45
C ASP A 476 -18.59 -1.41 4.47
N ASN A 477 -18.05 -1.84 5.59
CA ASN A 477 -17.48 -3.16 5.81
C ASN A 477 -18.43 -4.33 5.48
N ASP A 478 -19.74 -4.11 5.60
CA ASP A 478 -20.79 -5.10 5.26
C ASP A 478 -21.23 -5.04 3.79
N GLY A 479 -20.60 -4.17 3.00
CA GLY A 479 -20.86 -3.95 1.58
C GLY A 479 -21.98 -2.96 1.30
N THR A 480 -22.74 -2.50 2.29
CA THR A 480 -23.73 -1.43 2.08
C THR A 480 -23.03 -0.10 1.80
N GLY A 481 -23.74 0.85 1.20
CA GLY A 481 -23.18 2.19 1.04
C GLY A 481 -23.15 2.94 2.36
N LEU A 482 -21.97 3.44 2.74
CA LEU A 482 -21.84 4.33 3.88
C LEU A 482 -22.44 5.71 3.55
N TRP A 483 -21.97 6.30 2.48
CA TRP A 483 -22.47 7.56 1.92
C TRP A 483 -22.10 7.74 0.44
N SER A 484 -22.87 8.58 -0.25
CA SER A 484 -22.59 9.05 -1.60
C SER A 484 -22.83 10.55 -1.70
N THR A 485 -21.85 11.30 -2.17
CA THR A 485 -21.96 12.76 -2.33
C THR A 485 -22.71 13.16 -3.60
N GLY A 486 -22.76 12.30 -4.62
CA GLY A 486 -23.34 12.60 -5.90
C GLY A 486 -22.49 13.51 -6.79
N LEU A 487 -21.23 13.77 -6.44
CA LEU A 487 -20.34 14.67 -7.18
C LEU A 487 -19.77 14.03 -8.45
N GLY A 488 -19.87 12.69 -8.56
CA GLY A 488 -19.42 11.96 -9.76
C GLY A 488 -17.96 11.50 -9.70
N HIS A 489 -17.45 11.08 -10.84
CA HIS A 489 -16.10 10.54 -11.01
C HIS A 489 -15.01 11.58 -10.79
N GLY A 490 -13.84 11.12 -10.32
CA GLY A 490 -12.61 11.90 -10.20
C GLY A 490 -11.36 11.02 -10.31
N ASP A 491 -10.19 11.63 -10.24
CA ASP A 491 -8.91 10.94 -10.41
C ASP A 491 -8.32 10.50 -9.07
N ALA A 492 -8.12 11.44 -8.16
CA ALA A 492 -7.37 11.28 -6.92
C ALA A 492 -8.25 11.49 -5.70
N ASN A 493 -7.96 10.74 -4.63
CA ASN A 493 -8.53 10.96 -3.31
C ASN A 493 -7.50 10.72 -2.21
N HIS A 494 -7.68 11.36 -1.07
CA HIS A 494 -6.85 11.27 0.11
C HIS A 494 -7.72 11.05 1.34
N VAL A 495 -7.29 10.18 2.23
CA VAL A 495 -7.94 9.91 3.51
C VAL A 495 -6.94 10.13 4.64
N GLY A 496 -7.31 10.86 5.68
CA GLY A 496 -6.45 11.14 6.83
C GLY A 496 -7.07 12.22 7.73
N VAL A 497 -6.32 12.70 8.69
CA VAL A 497 -6.67 13.87 9.51
C VAL A 497 -5.88 15.08 9.01
N PHE A 498 -6.55 16.02 8.37
CA PHE A 498 -5.90 17.13 7.68
C PHE A 498 -6.05 18.48 8.37
N GLN A 499 -7.12 18.67 9.10
CA GLN A 499 -7.34 19.90 9.85
C GLN A 499 -6.85 19.75 11.27
N TRP A 500 -6.02 20.67 11.73
CA TRP A 500 -5.57 20.73 13.11
C TRP A 500 -6.75 20.84 14.08
N GLY A 501 -6.84 19.90 15.02
CA GLY A 501 -7.93 19.83 15.99
C GLY A 501 -9.23 19.23 15.49
N TYR A 502 -9.26 18.64 14.28
CA TYR A 502 -10.43 17.90 13.80
C TYR A 502 -10.45 16.49 14.40
N GLU A 503 -11.63 16.01 14.74
CA GLU A 503 -11.84 14.65 15.26
C GLU A 503 -12.38 13.73 14.16
N GLY A 504 -11.73 12.59 13.95
CA GLY A 504 -12.08 11.61 12.92
C GLY A 504 -11.38 11.86 11.57
N LEU A 505 -11.57 10.91 10.65
CA LEU A 505 -10.97 10.96 9.32
C LEU A 505 -11.71 11.95 8.41
N GLN A 506 -10.97 12.50 7.48
CA GLN A 506 -11.46 13.38 6.42
C GLN A 506 -11.10 12.83 5.05
N VAL A 507 -11.88 13.17 4.05
CA VAL A 507 -11.67 12.78 2.65
C VAL A 507 -11.51 14.00 1.80
N TYR A 508 -10.38 14.13 1.10
CA TYR A 508 -10.14 15.18 0.11
C TYR A 508 -9.96 14.57 -1.26
N HIS A 509 -10.71 15.05 -2.26
CA HIS A 509 -10.62 14.51 -3.60
C HIS A 509 -10.82 15.55 -4.69
N CYS A 510 -10.30 15.27 -5.89
CA CYS A 510 -10.54 16.05 -7.10
C CYS A 510 -11.57 15.38 -8.00
N LEU A 511 -12.22 16.18 -8.83
CA LEU A 511 -13.35 15.79 -9.68
C LEU A 511 -13.04 16.06 -11.16
N GLU A 512 -13.51 15.17 -12.02
CA GLU A 512 -13.30 15.25 -13.47
C GLU A 512 -14.49 15.91 -14.19
N ASN A 513 -15.68 15.82 -13.58
CA ASN A 513 -16.90 16.30 -14.22
C ASN A 513 -17.68 17.24 -13.29
N GLY A 514 -18.33 18.22 -13.88
CA GLY A 514 -19.09 19.20 -13.16
C GLY A 514 -18.29 20.43 -12.75
N LYS A 515 -18.90 21.28 -11.93
CA LYS A 515 -18.32 22.57 -11.53
C LYS A 515 -17.49 22.49 -10.25
N THR A 516 -17.70 21.48 -9.44
CA THR A 516 -16.89 21.25 -8.24
C THR A 516 -15.54 20.70 -8.69
N GLU A 517 -14.47 21.39 -8.38
CA GLU A 517 -13.11 21.01 -8.75
C GLU A 517 -12.47 20.07 -7.72
N VAL A 518 -12.59 20.45 -6.45
CA VAL A 518 -12.12 19.68 -5.29
C VAL A 518 -13.06 19.87 -4.12
N ALA A 519 -13.13 18.89 -3.23
CA ALA A 519 -13.94 18.95 -2.03
C ALA A 519 -13.27 18.22 -0.87
N LEU A 520 -13.44 18.79 0.34
CA LEU A 520 -13.11 18.15 1.62
C LEU A 520 -14.39 17.71 2.29
N HIS A 521 -14.43 16.46 2.72
CA HIS A 521 -15.57 15.83 3.39
C HIS A 521 -15.20 15.29 4.75
N ASP A 522 -16.16 15.25 5.64
CA ASP A 522 -16.15 14.41 6.84
C ASP A 522 -16.19 12.94 6.44
N GLY A 523 -15.24 12.14 6.92
CA GLY A 523 -15.08 10.74 6.53
C GLY A 523 -16.26 9.86 6.89
N LYS A 524 -16.83 10.07 8.08
CA LYS A 524 -17.95 9.28 8.60
C LYS A 524 -19.25 9.51 7.85
N THR A 525 -19.53 10.74 7.47
CA THR A 525 -20.85 11.15 6.96
C THR A 525 -20.88 11.54 5.50
N GLY A 526 -19.72 11.73 4.87
CA GLY A 526 -19.60 12.27 3.51
C GLY A 526 -20.04 13.73 3.38
N LYS A 527 -20.33 14.41 4.51
CA LYS A 527 -20.76 15.81 4.50
C LYS A 527 -19.61 16.70 4.04
N THR A 528 -19.86 17.54 3.04
CA THR A 528 -18.88 18.52 2.57
C THR A 528 -18.56 19.53 3.65
N ILE A 529 -17.30 19.66 4.01
CA ILE A 529 -16.76 20.68 4.91
C ILE A 529 -16.55 21.97 4.13
N TRP A 530 -15.84 21.88 3.03
CA TRP A 530 -15.70 22.96 2.05
C TRP A 530 -15.37 22.40 0.64
N SER A 531 -15.54 23.24 -0.39
CA SER A 531 -15.22 22.88 -1.78
C SER A 531 -14.80 24.09 -2.59
N VAL A 532 -14.08 23.86 -3.67
CA VAL A 532 -13.77 24.88 -4.69
C VAL A 532 -14.62 24.61 -5.90
N VAL A 533 -15.31 25.65 -6.39
CA VAL A 533 -16.25 25.56 -7.50
C VAL A 533 -15.84 26.51 -8.60
N SER A 534 -15.74 26.02 -9.85
CA SER A 534 -15.46 26.81 -11.03
C SER A 534 -16.72 27.32 -11.73
N ALA A 535 -16.53 28.25 -12.68
CA ALA A 535 -17.64 28.77 -13.49
C ALA A 535 -18.14 27.76 -14.54
N SER A 536 -17.29 26.85 -14.99
CA SER A 536 -17.54 25.83 -16.03
C SER A 536 -17.04 24.46 -15.56
N ASP A 537 -17.49 23.43 -16.24
CA ASP A 537 -16.96 22.08 -16.04
C ASP A 537 -15.45 22.06 -16.24
N ASN A 538 -14.76 21.37 -15.37
CA ASN A 538 -13.30 21.34 -15.32
C ASN A 538 -12.82 19.97 -14.83
N ASP A 539 -11.83 19.44 -15.54
CA ASP A 539 -11.15 18.19 -15.16
C ASP A 539 -9.93 18.53 -14.29
N GLN A 540 -9.95 18.07 -13.05
CA GLN A 540 -8.85 18.17 -12.11
C GLN A 540 -8.15 16.81 -11.98
N GLY A 541 -7.23 16.52 -12.91
CA GLY A 541 -6.52 15.25 -12.93
C GLY A 541 -5.64 14.94 -11.71
N ARG A 542 -5.47 15.90 -10.79
CA ARG A 542 -4.70 15.76 -9.54
C ARG A 542 -5.17 16.71 -8.46
N CYS A 543 -5.06 16.25 -7.22
CA CYS A 543 -5.09 17.10 -6.02
C CYS A 543 -4.11 16.54 -4.98
N MET A 544 -3.77 17.37 -4.01
CA MET A 544 -2.88 17.03 -2.91
C MET A 544 -3.32 17.71 -1.63
N VAL A 545 -2.97 17.08 -0.51
CA VAL A 545 -3.09 17.62 0.83
C VAL A 545 -1.88 17.23 1.65
N ALA A 546 -1.26 18.19 2.30
CA ALA A 546 -0.14 17.98 3.21
C ALA A 546 0.13 19.25 4.03
N ASP A 547 0.67 19.11 5.23
CA ASP A 547 1.30 20.23 5.94
C ASP A 547 2.62 20.59 5.26
N VAL A 548 2.67 21.71 4.54
CA VAL A 548 3.86 22.19 3.83
C VAL A 548 4.33 23.56 4.32
N ASP A 549 3.45 24.41 4.85
CA ASP A 549 3.80 25.74 5.39
C ASP A 549 3.70 25.78 6.91
N PRO A 550 4.83 25.74 7.65
CA PRO A 550 4.81 25.75 9.11
C PRO A 550 4.22 27.03 9.74
N LYS A 551 3.77 27.97 8.95
CA LYS A 551 3.11 29.21 9.40
C LYS A 551 1.59 29.17 9.27
N SER A 552 1.06 28.15 8.61
CA SER A 552 -0.36 27.97 8.38
C SER A 552 -0.85 26.74 9.17
N PRO A 553 -1.77 26.88 10.11
CA PRO A 553 -2.20 25.74 10.91
C PRO A 553 -2.92 24.67 10.08
N GLY A 554 -2.64 23.41 10.38
CA GLY A 554 -3.18 22.26 9.66
C GLY A 554 -2.56 22.09 8.29
N CYS A 555 -3.05 21.13 7.51
CA CYS A 555 -2.56 20.89 6.16
C CYS A 555 -3.00 21.98 5.18
N GLU A 556 -2.16 22.22 4.18
CA GLU A 556 -2.53 22.90 2.95
C GLU A 556 -3.15 21.92 1.96
N PHE A 557 -4.02 22.46 1.12
CA PHE A 557 -4.75 21.76 0.08
C PHE A 557 -4.52 22.42 -1.26
N TRP A 558 -4.35 21.65 -2.32
CA TRP A 558 -4.23 22.18 -3.67
C TRP A 558 -4.69 21.18 -4.73
N LYS A 559 -4.87 21.69 -5.92
CA LYS A 559 -5.30 20.98 -7.11
C LYS A 559 -4.35 21.28 -8.26
N TYR A 560 -4.63 20.80 -9.44
CA TYR A 560 -3.88 21.18 -10.64
C TYR A 560 -3.79 22.71 -10.75
N GLY A 561 -2.58 23.21 -11.05
CA GLY A 561 -2.24 24.63 -10.95
C GLY A 561 -1.52 25.02 -9.66
N ASN A 562 -1.49 24.12 -8.69
CA ASN A 562 -0.67 24.11 -7.47
C ASN A 562 -0.88 25.31 -6.51
N GLU A 563 -1.97 26.06 -6.66
CA GLU A 563 -2.31 27.14 -5.73
C GLU A 563 -2.82 26.58 -4.41
N LEU A 564 -2.23 27.03 -3.30
CA LEU A 564 -2.51 26.53 -1.97
C LEU A 564 -3.79 27.14 -1.37
N TYR A 565 -4.49 26.30 -0.63
CA TYR A 565 -5.59 26.66 0.25
C TYR A 565 -5.27 26.22 1.68
N THR A 566 -5.64 27.02 2.66
CA THR A 566 -5.54 26.68 4.09
C THR A 566 -6.47 25.52 4.43
N GLN A 567 -6.31 24.93 5.59
CA GLN A 567 -7.21 23.88 6.12
C GLN A 567 -8.73 24.22 6.05
N ASN A 568 -9.08 25.50 5.99
CA ASN A 568 -10.46 25.98 5.93
C ASN A 568 -10.94 26.34 4.49
N GLY A 569 -10.15 25.96 3.47
CA GLY A 569 -10.48 26.25 2.08
C GLY A 569 -10.27 27.71 1.64
N THR A 570 -9.61 28.52 2.47
CA THR A 570 -9.29 29.90 2.14
C THR A 570 -7.98 29.94 1.32
N ALA A 571 -7.94 30.78 0.32
CA ALA A 571 -6.75 30.97 -0.51
C ALA A 571 -5.53 31.38 0.34
N LEU A 572 -4.45 30.62 0.30
CA LEU A 572 -3.20 30.98 0.95
C LEU A 572 -2.42 31.97 0.10
N MET A 573 -1.96 33.05 0.73
CA MET A 573 -1.19 34.08 0.05
C MET A 573 0.31 33.87 0.34
N SER A 574 1.15 34.22 -0.63
CA SER A 574 2.60 34.25 -0.45
C SER A 574 3.01 35.28 0.63
N SER A 575 4.23 35.18 1.10
CA SER A 575 4.73 36.06 2.18
C SER A 575 4.67 37.56 1.87
N ASP A 576 4.56 37.94 0.59
CA ASP A 576 4.39 39.34 0.17
C ASP A 576 2.93 39.83 0.22
N GLY A 577 1.99 38.90 0.47
CA GLY A 577 0.54 39.16 0.54
C GLY A 577 -0.12 39.55 -0.78
N THR A 578 0.59 39.47 -1.90
CA THR A 578 0.10 39.99 -3.21
C THR A 578 -0.23 38.88 -4.19
N THR A 579 0.42 37.73 -4.11
CA THR A 579 0.23 36.59 -5.00
C THR A 579 -0.26 35.37 -4.24
N ARG A 580 -0.83 34.39 -4.97
CA ARG A 580 -1.20 33.09 -4.39
C ARG A 580 0.06 32.29 -4.07
N ALA A 581 0.12 31.71 -2.89
CA ALA A 581 1.12 30.72 -2.55
C ALA A 581 0.94 29.48 -3.45
N LYS A 582 2.04 28.85 -3.83
CA LYS A 582 2.02 27.68 -4.75
C LYS A 582 3.03 26.64 -4.30
N GLU A 583 2.65 25.39 -4.44
CA GLU A 583 3.55 24.25 -4.31
C GLU A 583 4.19 23.88 -5.66
N SER A 584 5.23 23.06 -5.63
CA SER A 584 6.00 22.65 -6.82
C SER A 584 5.27 21.62 -7.67
N SER A 585 4.43 20.78 -7.05
CA SER A 585 3.76 19.65 -7.69
C SER A 585 2.48 19.29 -6.95
N ALA A 586 1.59 18.56 -7.63
CA ALA A 586 0.43 17.88 -7.05
C ALA A 586 0.50 16.35 -7.28
N ASN A 587 1.70 15.80 -7.51
CA ASN A 587 1.84 14.37 -7.86
C ASN A 587 2.03 13.47 -6.65
N ALA A 588 3.04 13.71 -5.82
CA ALA A 588 3.36 12.86 -4.68
C ALA A 588 3.96 13.68 -3.53
N GLY A 589 3.63 13.33 -2.31
CA GLY A 589 4.17 13.94 -1.09
C GLY A 589 4.93 12.93 -0.27
N ILE A 590 6.00 13.35 0.41
CA ILE A 590 6.91 12.48 1.16
C ILE A 590 7.40 13.16 2.44
N TRP A 591 7.57 12.41 3.51
CA TRP A 591 8.40 12.80 4.65
C TRP A 591 9.81 12.27 4.42
N PHE A 592 10.74 13.13 4.02
CA PHE A 592 12.10 12.71 3.67
C PHE A 592 13.19 13.42 4.48
N ASP A 593 13.01 14.68 4.81
CA ASP A 593 13.98 15.42 5.62
C ASP A 593 13.72 15.26 7.14
N GLY A 594 14.31 16.10 7.97
CA GLY A 594 14.19 16.00 9.43
C GLY A 594 12.99 16.75 10.04
N TYR A 595 12.12 17.35 9.22
CA TYR A 595 11.01 18.17 9.67
C TYR A 595 9.67 17.45 9.49
N LEU A 596 8.66 17.83 10.29
CA LEU A 596 7.31 17.27 10.21
C LEU A 596 6.54 17.74 8.96
N ASN A 597 6.95 18.87 8.38
CA ASN A 597 6.38 19.33 7.11
C ASN A 597 6.71 18.37 5.97
N ARG A 598 5.74 18.10 5.12
CA ARG A 598 5.88 17.17 4.00
C ARG A 598 6.55 17.84 2.80
N GLN A 599 7.41 17.11 2.10
CA GLN A 599 8.04 17.54 0.86
C GLN A 599 7.29 16.97 -0.34
N MET A 600 7.51 17.54 -1.53
CA MET A 600 6.93 17.06 -2.79
C MET A 600 7.95 16.35 -3.66
N ILE A 601 7.57 15.19 -4.19
CA ILE A 601 8.34 14.49 -5.23
C ILE A 601 7.79 14.91 -6.60
N ASN A 602 8.66 15.36 -7.49
CA ASN A 602 8.34 15.60 -8.87
C ASN A 602 9.55 15.35 -9.77
N GLU A 603 9.41 14.48 -10.78
CA GLU A 603 10.44 14.21 -11.81
C GLU A 603 11.84 13.94 -11.21
N GLY A 604 11.92 13.17 -10.11
CA GLY A 604 13.18 12.83 -9.43
C GLY A 604 13.79 13.94 -8.62
N ILE A 605 12.99 14.89 -8.21
CA ILE A 605 13.37 15.95 -7.29
C ILE A 605 12.47 15.85 -6.06
N ILE A 606 13.05 15.97 -4.88
CA ILE A 606 12.30 16.22 -3.65
C ILE A 606 12.50 17.68 -3.28
N ASN A 607 11.39 18.41 -3.15
CA ASN A 607 11.35 19.83 -2.77
C ASN A 607 10.58 20.01 -1.47
N SER A 608 11.11 20.80 -0.57
CA SER A 608 10.39 21.38 0.56
C SER A 608 9.85 22.76 0.18
N TYR A 609 8.60 23.04 0.53
CA TYR A 609 8.01 24.36 0.36
C TYR A 609 8.81 25.44 1.09
N SER A 610 9.20 25.17 2.34
CA SER A 610 9.90 26.12 3.20
C SER A 610 11.40 26.20 2.96
N HIS A 611 12.06 25.08 2.56
CA HIS A 611 13.51 24.95 2.52
C HIS A 611 14.07 24.75 1.12
N GLY A 612 13.21 24.62 0.10
CA GLY A 612 13.64 24.42 -1.28
C GLY A 612 14.03 22.97 -1.57
N ARG A 613 14.97 22.78 -2.50
CA ARG A 613 15.34 21.44 -2.97
C ARG A 613 16.06 20.64 -1.90
N THR A 614 15.44 19.53 -1.49
CA THR A 614 15.97 18.59 -0.49
C THR A 614 16.86 17.53 -1.14
N PHE A 615 16.45 16.97 -2.29
CA PHE A 615 17.21 15.91 -2.97
C PHE A 615 17.00 15.91 -4.47
N THR A 616 18.01 15.40 -5.23
CA THR A 616 17.97 15.28 -6.67
C THR A 616 18.27 13.84 -7.11
N MET A 617 17.23 13.01 -7.18
CA MET A 617 17.33 11.58 -7.53
C MET A 617 17.64 11.34 -9.00
N TYR A 618 17.25 12.22 -9.94
CA TYR A 618 17.48 12.02 -11.38
C TYR A 618 18.97 11.92 -11.77
N ARG A 619 19.89 12.22 -10.85
CA ARG A 619 21.35 12.04 -11.04
C ARG A 619 21.81 10.60 -10.92
N TYR A 620 20.95 9.69 -10.49
CA TYR A 620 21.31 8.32 -10.14
C TYR A 620 20.73 7.30 -11.11
N ASP A 621 20.61 7.66 -12.39
CA ASP A 621 20.11 6.75 -13.42
C ASP A 621 18.78 6.12 -13.02
N ILE A 622 17.71 6.92 -13.00
CA ILE A 622 16.36 6.51 -12.59
C ILE A 622 15.32 6.87 -13.65
N SER A 623 14.16 6.27 -13.53
CA SER A 623 12.96 6.57 -14.31
C SER A 623 11.72 6.59 -13.42
N PHE A 624 10.62 7.09 -13.96
CA PHE A 624 9.32 7.21 -13.29
C PHE A 624 8.26 6.43 -14.03
N ASN A 625 7.13 6.23 -13.36
CA ASN A 625 5.93 5.62 -13.90
C ASN A 625 4.87 6.68 -14.26
N ASN A 626 3.82 6.25 -14.94
CA ASN A 626 2.60 7.02 -15.20
C ASN A 626 2.81 8.33 -15.96
N SER A 627 3.78 8.39 -16.88
CA SER A 627 4.01 9.50 -17.83
C SER A 627 4.05 10.86 -17.12
N THR A 628 3.11 11.78 -17.41
CA THR A 628 3.03 13.13 -16.83
C THR A 628 2.80 13.17 -15.33
N LYS A 629 2.39 12.06 -14.73
CA LYS A 629 2.20 11.95 -13.28
C LYS A 629 3.53 11.74 -12.54
N SER A 630 4.55 11.21 -13.25
CA SER A 630 5.94 11.05 -12.75
C SER A 630 6.03 10.42 -11.37
N ASN A 631 5.23 9.36 -11.14
CA ASN A 631 5.18 8.66 -9.86
C ASN A 631 6.40 7.76 -9.69
N PRO A 632 6.90 7.57 -8.46
CA PRO A 632 7.79 6.47 -8.11
C PRO A 632 7.17 5.09 -8.40
N GLY A 633 7.98 4.05 -8.31
CA GLY A 633 7.48 2.67 -8.28
C GLY A 633 6.68 2.39 -7.02
N TRP A 634 7.15 2.94 -5.91
CA TRP A 634 6.50 2.93 -4.60
C TRP A 634 7.19 3.92 -3.67
N TYR A 635 6.50 4.43 -2.65
CA TYR A 635 7.09 5.19 -1.56
C TYR A 635 6.26 5.07 -0.29
N GLY A 636 6.96 5.05 0.85
CA GLY A 636 6.37 4.89 2.18
C GLY A 636 7.44 4.59 3.22
N ASP A 637 7.08 4.59 4.50
CA ASP A 637 7.97 4.31 5.63
C ASP A 637 8.20 2.79 5.78
N MET A 638 8.96 2.22 4.86
CA MET A 638 9.28 0.79 4.84
C MET A 638 10.30 0.42 5.94
N LEU A 639 11.26 1.28 6.19
CA LEU A 639 12.35 1.05 7.13
C LEU A 639 12.01 1.47 8.56
N GLY A 640 11.05 2.40 8.73
CA GLY A 640 10.37 2.61 10.00
C GLY A 640 10.95 3.69 10.92
N ASP A 641 11.75 4.58 10.41
CA ASP A 641 12.22 5.75 11.17
C ASP A 641 11.30 6.98 11.04
N TRP A 642 10.05 6.76 10.60
CA TRP A 642 8.97 7.67 10.23
C TRP A 642 9.19 8.45 8.92
N ARG A 643 10.40 8.46 8.37
CA ARG A 643 10.66 9.03 7.05
C ARG A 643 10.50 7.97 5.98
N GLU A 644 10.00 8.42 4.83
CA GLU A 644 9.56 7.52 3.78
C GLU A 644 10.70 7.23 2.79
N GLU A 645 10.80 5.97 2.36
CA GLU A 645 11.67 5.52 1.28
C GLU A 645 11.02 5.71 -0.06
N VAL A 646 11.85 5.75 -1.12
CA VAL A 646 11.39 5.84 -2.50
C VAL A 646 12.01 4.72 -3.33
N ILE A 647 11.18 3.92 -3.98
CA ILE A 647 11.60 2.88 -4.92
C ILE A 647 11.45 3.40 -6.36
N LEU A 648 12.55 3.47 -7.08
CA LEU A 648 12.59 3.91 -8.48
C LEU A 648 13.33 2.88 -9.33
N PRO A 649 12.84 2.54 -10.52
CA PRO A 649 13.59 1.72 -11.46
C PRO A 649 14.73 2.52 -12.10
N SER A 650 15.76 1.81 -12.60
CA SER A 650 16.76 2.36 -13.49
C SER A 650 16.13 3.06 -14.71
N SER A 651 16.87 3.92 -15.39
CA SER A 651 16.35 4.67 -16.56
C SER A 651 15.85 3.77 -17.69
N ASP A 652 16.45 2.60 -17.87
CA ASP A 652 15.99 1.58 -18.81
C ASP A 652 14.81 0.74 -18.27
N LYS A 653 14.54 0.80 -16.94
CA LYS A 653 13.56 -0.02 -16.22
C LYS A 653 13.80 -1.53 -16.31
N LEU A 654 15.03 -1.95 -16.59
CA LEU A 654 15.40 -3.34 -16.83
C LEU A 654 16.53 -3.81 -15.92
N THR A 655 17.42 -2.91 -15.50
CA THR A 655 18.66 -3.26 -14.83
C THR A 655 18.46 -3.47 -13.33
N ASP A 656 17.89 -2.51 -12.63
CA ASP A 656 17.68 -2.57 -11.18
C ASP A 656 16.52 -1.70 -10.69
N LEU A 657 16.13 -1.97 -9.45
CA LEU A 657 15.37 -1.03 -8.62
C LEU A 657 16.35 -0.34 -7.67
N LYS A 658 16.15 0.93 -7.42
CA LYS A 658 16.90 1.73 -6.45
C LYS A 658 15.99 2.13 -5.30
N VAL A 659 16.34 1.70 -4.09
CA VAL A 659 15.64 2.09 -2.86
C VAL A 659 16.41 3.23 -2.23
N PHE A 660 15.85 4.41 -2.29
CA PHE A 660 16.40 5.62 -1.68
C PHE A 660 15.86 5.77 -0.26
N SER A 661 16.75 6.04 0.68
CA SER A 661 16.41 6.37 2.06
C SER A 661 17.06 7.67 2.48
N THR A 662 16.50 8.34 3.47
CA THR A 662 17.01 9.62 3.95
C THR A 662 18.36 9.49 4.67
N TRP A 663 19.16 10.55 4.61
CA TRP A 663 20.37 10.74 5.44
C TRP A 663 20.28 11.98 6.34
N TYR A 664 19.12 12.61 6.39
CA TYR A 664 18.88 13.74 7.25
C TYR A 664 18.60 13.26 8.68
N PRO A 665 19.39 13.68 9.68
CA PRO A 665 19.01 13.44 11.07
C PRO A 665 17.74 14.21 11.41
N THR A 666 17.02 13.72 12.40
CA THR A 666 15.85 14.39 12.95
C THR A 666 15.94 14.45 14.47
N GLU A 667 15.31 15.46 15.04
CA GLU A 667 15.09 15.54 16.49
C GLU A 667 13.79 14.85 16.90
N HIS A 668 12.93 14.54 15.92
CA HIS A 668 11.65 13.90 16.17
C HIS A 668 11.81 12.39 16.35
N ARG A 669 11.12 11.89 17.36
CA ARG A 669 11.03 10.48 17.70
C ARG A 669 9.57 10.10 17.77
N ILE A 670 9.06 9.56 16.69
CA ILE A 670 7.65 9.20 16.54
C ILE A 670 7.49 7.71 16.15
N PRO A 671 6.29 7.14 16.32
CA PRO A 671 6.06 5.74 15.94
C PRO A 671 6.37 5.47 14.48
N TRP A 672 6.75 4.23 14.17
CA TRP A 672 6.81 3.75 12.80
C TRP A 672 5.44 3.95 12.12
N LEU A 673 5.39 4.66 11.00
CA LEU A 673 4.12 5.08 10.41
C LEU A 673 3.25 3.89 9.97
N MET A 674 3.87 2.75 9.57
CA MET A 674 3.10 1.55 9.23
C MET A 674 2.40 0.89 10.42
N THR A 675 2.65 1.33 11.64
CA THR A 675 1.86 0.91 12.81
C THR A 675 0.51 1.63 12.90
N ASP A 676 0.36 2.75 12.21
CA ASP A 676 -0.95 3.38 11.98
C ASP A 676 -1.70 2.63 10.87
N HIS A 677 -2.90 2.16 11.18
CA HIS A 677 -3.68 1.34 10.25
C HIS A 677 -4.03 2.08 8.95
N THR A 678 -4.46 3.34 9.05
CA THR A 678 -4.81 4.15 7.87
C THR A 678 -3.62 4.31 6.93
N TYR A 679 -2.43 4.56 7.49
CA TYR A 679 -1.20 4.65 6.71
C TYR A 679 -0.82 3.31 6.08
N TYR A 680 -0.86 2.22 6.85
CA TYR A 680 -0.54 0.88 6.37
C TYR A 680 -1.43 0.45 5.20
N MET A 681 -2.74 0.68 5.29
CA MET A 681 -3.68 0.40 4.22
C MET A 681 -3.38 1.21 2.97
N GLN A 682 -2.99 2.48 3.11
CA GLN A 682 -2.60 3.30 1.96
C GLN A 682 -1.29 2.85 1.34
N CYS A 683 -0.31 2.39 2.12
CA CYS A 683 0.93 1.80 1.59
C CYS A 683 0.66 0.55 0.74
N ILE A 684 -0.27 -0.31 1.16
CA ILE A 684 -0.69 -1.49 0.38
C ILE A 684 -1.33 -1.07 -0.95
N HIS A 685 -2.13 -0.02 -0.96
CA HIS A 685 -2.93 0.41 -2.10
C HIS A 685 -2.33 1.56 -2.91
N GLU A 686 -1.16 2.06 -2.54
CA GLU A 686 -0.53 3.23 -3.16
C GLU A 686 -0.48 3.12 -4.69
N GLN A 687 -0.16 1.95 -5.21
CA GLN A 687 -0.04 1.67 -6.65
C GLN A 687 -1.39 1.40 -7.35
N VAL A 688 -2.52 1.38 -6.65
CA VAL A 688 -3.82 1.12 -7.26
C VAL A 688 -4.35 2.38 -7.95
N GLY A 689 -4.39 2.35 -9.27
CA GLY A 689 -4.80 3.48 -10.10
C GLY A 689 -3.68 4.48 -10.33
N TYR A 690 -3.72 5.59 -9.62
CA TYR A 690 -2.71 6.65 -9.72
C TYR A 690 -1.95 6.78 -8.42
N ASN A 691 -0.83 6.14 -8.25
CA ASN A 691 -0.01 6.21 -7.04
C ASN A 691 -0.26 7.47 -6.19
N GLN A 692 -0.93 7.30 -5.07
CA GLN A 692 -1.36 8.42 -4.23
C GLN A 692 -0.51 8.50 -2.96
N PRO A 693 -0.27 9.71 -2.42
CA PRO A 693 0.47 9.82 -1.16
C PRO A 693 -0.26 9.14 -0.02
N THR A 694 0.51 8.49 0.81
CA THR A 694 0.10 7.89 2.06
C THR A 694 -0.17 8.96 3.12
N ASN A 695 -1.20 8.81 3.93
CA ASN A 695 -1.51 9.70 5.05
C ASN A 695 -1.80 8.87 6.30
N VAL A 696 -1.53 9.43 7.47
CA VAL A 696 -1.79 8.77 8.75
C VAL A 696 -3.22 9.02 9.24
N GLY A 697 -3.71 8.15 10.11
CA GLY A 697 -5.03 8.25 10.76
C GLY A 697 -5.11 9.30 11.87
N TYR A 698 -4.06 10.07 12.07
CA TYR A 698 -3.98 11.22 12.97
C TYR A 698 -3.32 12.39 12.25
N TYR A 699 -3.43 13.59 12.77
CA TYR A 699 -2.70 14.72 12.20
C TYR A 699 -1.20 14.52 12.44
N LEU A 700 -0.38 14.64 11.39
CA LEU A 700 1.07 14.66 11.48
C LEU A 700 1.61 15.88 10.74
N GLY A 701 2.04 16.88 11.50
CA GLY A 701 2.50 18.16 10.96
C GLY A 701 3.14 19.05 12.02
N SER A 702 3.46 20.25 11.61
CA SER A 702 4.27 21.22 12.35
C SER A 702 3.55 21.96 13.50
N ASP A 703 2.26 21.72 13.69
CA ASP A 703 1.49 22.35 14.78
C ASP A 703 1.74 21.74 16.15
N TYR A 704 2.32 20.55 16.22
CA TYR A 704 2.68 19.92 17.48
C TYR A 704 3.84 20.66 18.16
N THR A 705 3.74 20.76 19.48
CA THR A 705 4.79 21.39 20.30
C THR A 705 5.79 20.38 20.88
N SER A 706 5.46 19.09 20.82
CA SER A 706 6.30 17.98 21.31
C SER A 706 5.93 16.65 20.66
N ASP A 707 6.89 15.73 20.58
CA ASP A 707 6.67 14.38 20.12
C ASP A 707 5.68 13.60 21.01
N ALA A 708 5.59 13.92 22.29
CA ALA A 708 4.62 13.32 23.22
C ALA A 708 3.17 13.56 22.77
N GLU A 709 2.87 14.70 22.18
CA GLU A 709 1.54 14.98 21.59
C GLU A 709 1.28 14.12 20.36
N ILE A 710 2.30 13.91 19.50
CA ILE A 710 2.22 13.02 18.33
C ILE A 710 1.98 11.58 18.79
N TRP A 711 2.72 11.10 19.79
CA TRP A 711 2.51 9.77 20.37
C TRP A 711 1.10 9.59 20.94
N ALA A 712 0.57 10.62 21.60
CA ALA A 712 -0.79 10.58 22.13
C ALA A 712 -1.84 10.51 21.00
N ALA A 713 -1.62 11.25 19.90
CA ALA A 713 -2.49 11.24 18.75
C ALA A 713 -2.48 9.88 18.03
N ALA A 714 -1.29 9.31 17.79
CA ALA A 714 -1.13 7.98 17.19
C ALA A 714 -1.83 6.90 18.04
N LYS A 715 -1.58 6.89 19.34
CA LYS A 715 -2.25 5.95 20.27
C LYS A 715 -3.78 6.14 20.32
N ALA A 716 -4.27 7.35 20.14
CA ALA A 716 -5.72 7.61 20.12
C ALA A 716 -6.36 7.08 18.81
N ALA A 717 -5.68 7.19 17.69
CA ALA A 717 -6.11 6.62 16.42
C ALA A 717 -6.20 5.08 16.47
N ASP A 718 -5.21 4.41 17.04
CA ASP A 718 -5.23 2.96 17.24
C ASP A 718 -6.28 2.51 18.24
N LYS A 719 -6.53 3.29 19.29
CA LYS A 719 -7.43 2.93 20.36
C LYS A 719 -8.89 2.79 19.91
N ALA A 720 -9.30 3.49 18.89
CA ALA A 720 -10.62 3.36 18.31
C ALA A 720 -10.86 1.92 17.80
N ARG A 721 -9.80 1.20 17.44
CA ARG A 721 -9.84 -0.18 16.93
C ARG A 721 -9.66 -1.26 18.00
N GLU A 722 -9.10 -0.91 19.19
CA GLU A 722 -8.86 -1.88 20.27
C GLU A 722 -10.08 -2.68 20.73
N PRO A 723 -11.32 -2.12 20.85
CA PRO A 723 -12.46 -2.85 21.38
C PRO A 723 -12.89 -4.06 20.54
N ILE A 724 -12.61 -4.05 19.25
CA ILE A 724 -13.01 -5.13 18.34
C ILE A 724 -12.00 -6.27 18.40
N PHE A 725 -10.76 -5.97 18.67
CA PHE A 725 -9.65 -6.88 18.55
C PHE A 725 -8.96 -7.25 19.88
N SER A 726 -9.09 -6.48 20.92
CA SER A 726 -8.58 -6.80 22.26
C SER A 726 -9.42 -7.89 22.96
N GLY A 727 -9.76 -8.96 22.20
CA GLY A 727 -10.56 -10.01 22.74
C GLY A 727 -9.81 -10.85 23.73
N ILE A 728 -10.04 -10.82 24.93
CA ILE A 728 -10.06 -11.83 26.02
C ILE A 728 -10.07 -11.16 27.38
N SER A 729 -9.45 -9.98 27.55
CA SER A 729 -9.40 -9.29 28.86
C SER A 729 -10.63 -8.49 29.21
N ALA A 730 -11.43 -8.06 28.24
CA ALA A 730 -12.58 -7.16 28.45
C ALA A 730 -13.93 -7.84 28.78
N ALA A 731 -14.01 -9.18 28.74
CA ALA A 731 -15.27 -9.91 28.95
C ALA A 731 -15.68 -10.06 30.42
N LEU A 732 -14.83 -9.66 31.35
CA LEU A 732 -15.12 -9.75 32.79
C LEU A 732 -14.92 -8.38 33.45
N ASN A 733 -15.94 -7.88 34.17
CA ASN A 733 -15.75 -6.70 35.02
C ASN A 733 -14.84 -7.02 36.21
N ASP A 734 -14.40 -5.99 36.96
CA ASP A 734 -13.54 -6.09 38.16
C ASP A 734 -14.03 -7.05 39.25
N LYS A 735 -15.25 -7.60 39.12
CA LYS A 735 -15.84 -8.59 40.01
C LYS A 735 -15.99 -9.97 39.36
N GLY A 736 -15.39 -10.20 38.17
CA GLY A 736 -15.44 -11.48 37.45
C GLY A 736 -16.81 -11.85 36.86
N LYS A 737 -17.70 -10.87 36.64
CA LYS A 737 -18.99 -11.09 35.99
C LYS A 737 -18.92 -10.76 34.49
N MET A 738 -19.53 -11.61 33.68
CA MET A 738 -19.62 -11.42 32.23
C MET A 738 -20.52 -10.24 31.85
N ILE A 739 -20.13 -9.50 30.84
CA ILE A 739 -20.82 -8.29 30.40
C ILE A 739 -21.94 -8.59 29.38
N ASN A 740 -21.99 -9.80 28.79
CA ASN A 740 -23.07 -10.19 27.87
C ASN A 740 -23.25 -11.70 27.74
N ASP A 741 -24.44 -12.22 28.10
CA ASP A 741 -24.75 -13.64 28.28
C ASP A 741 -25.28 -14.35 27.01
N LYS A 742 -25.22 -13.76 25.82
CA LYS A 742 -26.01 -14.26 24.70
C LYS A 742 -25.53 -15.56 24.03
N PHE A 743 -24.22 -15.82 23.97
CA PHE A 743 -23.73 -17.03 23.30
C PHE A 743 -22.46 -17.60 23.95
N ILE A 744 -22.61 -18.73 24.66
CA ILE A 744 -21.51 -19.44 25.33
C ILE A 744 -21.38 -20.81 24.68
N TYR A 745 -20.16 -21.19 24.30
CA TYR A 745 -19.83 -22.51 23.75
C TYR A 745 -18.68 -23.16 24.52
N ASN A 746 -18.71 -24.47 24.65
CA ASN A 746 -17.54 -25.24 25.14
C ASN A 746 -16.49 -25.36 24.02
N LEU A 747 -15.32 -25.90 24.33
CA LEU A 747 -14.24 -26.08 23.34
C LEU A 747 -14.58 -27.05 22.20
N GLN A 748 -15.66 -27.84 22.32
CA GLN A 748 -16.19 -28.69 21.27
C GLN A 748 -17.22 -27.99 20.38
N GLY A 749 -17.39 -26.69 20.55
CA GLY A 749 -18.34 -25.88 19.75
C GLY A 749 -19.81 -26.06 20.14
N GLN A 750 -20.11 -26.72 21.26
CA GLN A 750 -21.48 -26.92 21.73
C GLN A 750 -21.93 -25.74 22.60
N ARG A 751 -23.11 -25.23 22.35
CA ARG A 751 -23.70 -24.13 23.14
C ARG A 751 -24.03 -24.62 24.57
N VAL A 752 -23.61 -23.84 25.55
CA VAL A 752 -23.86 -24.15 26.98
C VAL A 752 -24.65 -23.02 27.64
N ALA A 753 -25.56 -23.38 28.51
CA ALA A 753 -26.45 -22.41 29.17
C ALA A 753 -25.81 -21.74 30.39
N LYS A 754 -24.78 -22.32 30.96
CA LYS A 754 -24.01 -21.82 32.12
C LYS A 754 -22.56 -22.24 32.01
N THR A 755 -21.66 -21.40 32.50
CA THR A 755 -20.25 -21.74 32.64
C THR A 755 -19.95 -22.31 34.03
N THR A 756 -19.09 -23.32 34.09
CA THR A 756 -18.37 -23.73 35.29
C THR A 756 -16.91 -23.35 35.13
N LYS A 757 -16.08 -23.57 36.13
CA LYS A 757 -14.63 -23.32 36.00
C LYS A 757 -14.07 -24.04 34.75
N GLY A 758 -13.50 -23.30 33.82
CA GLY A 758 -12.98 -23.85 32.56
C GLY A 758 -12.87 -22.84 31.44
N LEU A 759 -12.44 -23.32 30.26
CA LEU A 759 -12.26 -22.51 29.06
C LEU A 759 -13.50 -22.64 28.17
N TYR A 760 -14.03 -21.52 27.72
CA TYR A 760 -15.25 -21.40 26.90
C TYR A 760 -15.06 -20.42 25.75
N ILE A 761 -15.86 -20.56 24.70
CA ILE A 761 -16.00 -19.56 23.64
C ILE A 761 -17.27 -18.76 23.94
N ILE A 762 -17.12 -17.47 24.20
CA ILE A 762 -18.22 -16.56 24.57
C ILE A 762 -18.22 -15.41 23.60
N ASN A 763 -19.31 -15.25 22.83
CA ASN A 763 -19.41 -14.28 21.76
C ASN A 763 -18.21 -14.32 20.78
N GLY A 764 -17.86 -15.57 20.35
CA GLY A 764 -16.75 -15.80 19.45
C GLY A 764 -15.35 -15.75 20.06
N ARG A 765 -15.21 -15.56 21.38
CA ARG A 765 -13.93 -15.38 22.08
C ARG A 765 -13.67 -16.50 23.11
N MET A 766 -12.41 -16.88 23.25
CA MET A 766 -12.02 -17.87 24.24
C MET A 766 -11.85 -17.21 25.61
N VAL A 767 -12.63 -17.66 26.59
CA VAL A 767 -12.69 -17.08 27.95
C VAL A 767 -12.47 -18.17 28.99
N TYR A 768 -11.54 -17.97 29.91
CA TYR A 768 -11.36 -18.82 31.06
C TYR A 768 -12.24 -18.33 32.23
N VAL A 769 -13.21 -19.11 32.59
CA VAL A 769 -14.07 -18.88 33.76
C VAL A 769 -13.39 -19.50 35.00
N LYS A 770 -13.10 -18.67 35.99
CA LYS A 770 -12.41 -19.07 37.25
C LYS A 770 -13.35 -19.75 38.27
#